data_8e5b83eeb25910555f1422a32282a7d8
#
_entry.id   8e5b83eeb25910555f1422a32282a7d8
#
_cell.length_a   1.000
_cell.length_b   1.000
_cell.length_c   1.000
_cell.angle_alpha   90.00
_cell.angle_beta   90.00
_cell.angle_gamma   90.00
#
_symmetry.space_group_name_H-M   'P 1'
#
loop_
_entity.id
_entity.type
_entity.pdbx_description
1 polymer ?
#
loop_
_entity_poly.entity_id
_entity_poly.type
_entity_poly.pdbx_seq_one_letter_code
_entity_poly.pdbx_strand_id
1 'polypeptide(L)'
;MKRIILLLTIVAAIITAAAQAPAELVNPFIGTTNYGTTNPGAVLPHGMMSVVPFNVMGSDLNIYDKDSRWWSTPYEKNNTFFTGYAHVALSGVGCPEASSLLVMPTTGTPDVNYFNYGTEYSNEVASPGYYSNTLTKYGIKSEVTATTRTSCERYTFPAGKGNIIVNLGEGLTNESGAVVRRVSDTEIEGMKLLGTFCYTTQAVFPIYFVMRVSHKPTASCPWKFQPPMKGVEADWCPDDGTYKLYHSYHREVAGDNVGYLFCYDNLARGQQITVQMGVSFVSVENARENLDKEQGGKSFDDIRAAAAREWNEMLGRIQVEGGTKEQQMVFYTALYHALIHPSTISDVNGEYPEMESGHTGRSSHTRYTVFSLWDTYRNLHQLLTLVYPERQTDMLRSLVGMYRESGWLPRWELFGRETYTMEGDPAAIVIADCWIKGLRDFDIETAFEAMLKSATTEGSKNPIRPDINPYIEQGFIPVGYLEGDLSGDNSVSHALEYCAADYAIACLADSLGHKARAKEFHKRAQSYRRYYCKEYGTLRPLTADGTFLGNFNPATGKHFENIPGFHEGSAWSYTFAATHDIKALVKLMGGRKRFIDSLQAVFDNNHYDAANEPDIAYPYLFSRFKGEEWRTQKEVKRLIETYYTNTPGGIPGNDDTGTMSAWAVFSMMGLYPDCPAEPFYTLTTPTFDKVRITTPQGCITIEKRAPARDSHYIEKILLNGKETGRYRLHHNEILGGNIEFILKNNR
;
A
#
# COMPACT_ATOMS: atom_id res chain seq x y z
N MET A 1 56.30 25.34 -54.26
CA MET A 1 55.66 24.11 -53.79
C MET A 1 55.23 24.31 -52.34
N LYS A 2 54.00 24.66 -52.15
CA LYS A 2 53.41 24.84 -50.79
C LYS A 2 52.69 23.56 -50.41
N ARG A 3 53.14 22.88 -49.33
CA ARG A 3 52.47 21.73 -48.74
C ARG A 3 51.37 22.26 -47.81
N ILE A 4 50.11 21.96 -48.13
CA ILE A 4 48.94 22.17 -47.27
C ILE A 4 48.82 20.95 -46.35
N ILE A 5 49.01 21.15 -45.05
CA ILE A 5 48.75 20.17 -44.01
C ILE A 5 47.27 20.32 -43.63
N LEU A 6 46.49 19.29 -43.97
CA LEU A 6 45.08 19.20 -43.57
C LEU A 6 45.02 18.56 -42.16
N LEU A 7 44.73 19.37 -41.16
CA LEU A 7 44.40 18.89 -39.79
C LEU A 7 42.98 18.34 -39.80
N LEU A 8 42.82 17.02 -39.75
CA LEU A 8 41.57 16.36 -39.43
C LEU A 8 41.38 16.41 -37.89
N THR A 9 40.54 17.31 -37.40
CA THR A 9 40.03 17.28 -36.05
C THR A 9 38.92 16.22 -35.96
N ILE A 10 39.22 15.06 -35.40
CA ILE A 10 38.23 14.06 -35.03
C ILE A 10 37.56 14.57 -33.72
N VAL A 11 36.37 15.16 -33.85
CA VAL A 11 35.50 15.39 -32.70
C VAL A 11 34.89 14.04 -32.34
N ALA A 12 35.46 13.35 -31.35
CA ALA A 12 34.81 12.24 -30.71
C ALA A 12 33.66 12.78 -29.91
N ALA A 13 32.44 12.71 -30.45
CA ALA A 13 31.21 12.88 -29.68
C ALA A 13 31.13 11.73 -28.71
N ILE A 14 31.50 11.95 -27.46
CA ILE A 14 31.15 11.08 -26.34
C ILE A 14 29.64 11.18 -26.22
N ILE A 15 28.92 10.25 -26.82
CA ILE A 15 27.50 10.01 -26.50
C ILE A 15 27.53 9.40 -25.11
N THR A 16 27.46 10.23 -24.08
CA THR A 16 27.03 9.78 -22.76
C THR A 16 25.59 9.33 -22.96
N ALA A 17 25.36 8.01 -22.99
CA ALA A 17 24.03 7.48 -22.89
C ALA A 17 23.41 8.12 -21.64
N ALA A 18 22.41 8.99 -21.83
CA ALA A 18 21.68 9.55 -20.72
C ALA A 18 21.14 8.35 -19.91
N ALA A 19 21.42 8.32 -18.61
CA ALA A 19 20.88 7.28 -17.75
C ALA A 19 19.36 7.29 -17.91
N GLN A 20 18.77 6.11 -18.09
CA GLN A 20 17.32 5.96 -18.23
C GLN A 20 16.65 6.56 -16.98
N ALA A 21 15.59 7.35 -17.18
CA ALA A 21 14.87 7.98 -16.08
C ALA A 21 14.22 6.89 -15.18
N PRO A 22 14.26 7.03 -13.86
CA PRO A 22 13.73 6.02 -12.94
C PRO A 22 12.29 5.57 -13.24
N ALA A 23 11.40 6.50 -13.60
CA ALA A 23 10.02 6.18 -13.96
C ALA A 23 9.89 5.31 -15.23
N GLU A 24 10.88 5.33 -16.13
CA GLU A 24 10.90 4.46 -17.32
C GLU A 24 11.27 3.00 -17.00
N LEU A 25 11.79 2.76 -15.79
CA LEU A 25 12.13 1.42 -15.29
C LEU A 25 10.98 0.80 -14.51
N VAL A 26 9.93 1.56 -14.18
CA VAL A 26 8.76 1.03 -13.49
C VAL A 26 7.90 0.21 -14.44
N ASN A 27 7.53 -0.99 -14.03
CA ASN A 27 6.54 -1.83 -14.67
C ASN A 27 5.28 -1.96 -13.78
N PRO A 28 4.25 -1.11 -13.95
CA PRO A 28 3.05 -1.14 -13.10
C PRO A 28 2.23 -2.44 -13.20
N PHE A 29 2.60 -3.37 -14.09
CA PHE A 29 1.95 -4.68 -14.17
C PHE A 29 2.51 -5.72 -13.19
N ILE A 30 3.59 -5.43 -12.47
CA ILE A 30 4.08 -6.32 -11.41
C ILE A 30 3.07 -6.36 -10.26
N GLY A 31 2.69 -7.55 -9.80
CA GLY A 31 1.73 -7.74 -8.71
C GLY A 31 0.26 -7.59 -9.12
N THR A 32 -0.06 -7.42 -10.41
CA THR A 32 -1.43 -7.20 -10.90
C THR A 32 -2.23 -8.48 -11.08
N THR A 33 -2.07 -9.42 -10.16
CA THR A 33 -3.00 -10.53 -9.95
C THR A 33 -3.88 -10.21 -8.75
N ASN A 34 -4.98 -10.91 -8.58
CA ASN A 34 -5.79 -10.76 -7.37
C ASN A 34 -5.06 -11.22 -6.09
N TYR A 35 -3.92 -11.86 -6.24
CA TYR A 35 -3.04 -12.26 -5.14
C TYR A 35 -2.12 -11.13 -4.70
N GLY A 36 -1.43 -10.44 -5.64
CA GLY A 36 -0.58 -9.27 -5.34
C GLY A 36 -1.37 -7.98 -5.09
N THR A 37 -2.60 -7.92 -5.57
CA THR A 37 -3.59 -6.85 -5.38
C THR A 37 -3.13 -5.44 -5.78
N THR A 38 -2.08 -5.32 -6.58
CA THR A 38 -1.67 -4.04 -7.19
C THR A 38 -2.44 -3.78 -8.48
N ASN A 39 -2.35 -2.58 -9.01
CA ASN A 39 -3.02 -2.20 -10.25
C ASN A 39 -2.14 -1.27 -11.12
N PRO A 40 -2.33 -1.26 -12.47
CA PRO A 40 -1.51 -0.46 -13.38
C PRO A 40 -2.05 0.96 -13.60
N GLY A 41 -2.96 1.45 -12.76
CA GLY A 41 -3.64 2.72 -12.93
C GLY A 41 -2.72 3.94 -12.85
N ALA A 42 -3.25 5.07 -13.33
CA ALA A 42 -2.58 6.35 -13.19
C ALA A 42 -2.81 6.91 -11.78
N VAL A 43 -1.74 7.15 -11.04
CA VAL A 43 -1.74 7.73 -9.69
C VAL A 43 -0.48 8.58 -9.51
N LEU A 44 -0.53 9.62 -8.68
CA LEU A 44 0.66 10.36 -8.21
C LEU A 44 1.20 9.79 -6.89
N PRO A 45 2.46 10.10 -6.52
CA PRO A 45 2.98 9.71 -5.21
C PRO A 45 2.05 10.19 -4.09
N HIS A 46 1.55 9.25 -3.27
CA HIS A 46 0.60 9.53 -2.20
C HIS A 46 -0.67 10.28 -2.67
N GLY A 47 -1.11 10.08 -3.91
CA GLY A 47 -2.28 10.74 -4.48
C GLY A 47 -3.60 10.24 -3.87
N MET A 48 -4.56 11.17 -3.67
CA MET A 48 -5.96 10.84 -3.37
C MET A 48 -6.63 10.14 -4.57
N MET A 49 -6.32 10.65 -5.77
CA MET A 49 -6.90 10.17 -7.02
C MET A 49 -6.02 9.11 -7.67
N SER A 50 -6.62 7.99 -7.99
CA SER A 50 -6.12 7.04 -8.98
C SER A 50 -7.18 6.78 -10.06
N VAL A 51 -6.76 6.48 -11.29
CA VAL A 51 -7.65 6.09 -12.39
C VAL A 51 -7.19 4.75 -12.90
N VAL A 52 -8.00 3.73 -12.67
CA VAL A 52 -7.61 2.33 -12.86
C VAL A 52 -8.53 1.63 -13.84
N PRO A 53 -8.02 0.84 -14.80
CA PRO A 53 -8.86 -0.02 -15.61
C PRO A 53 -9.63 -1.00 -14.71
N PHE A 54 -10.93 -1.16 -14.96
CA PHE A 54 -11.82 -2.04 -14.20
C PHE A 54 -12.21 -3.24 -15.07
N ASN A 55 -11.71 -4.42 -14.72
CA ASN A 55 -11.91 -5.65 -15.50
C ASN A 55 -12.23 -6.88 -14.66
N VAL A 56 -12.72 -6.69 -13.43
CA VAL A 56 -12.99 -7.82 -12.51
C VAL A 56 -14.49 -8.20 -12.47
N MET A 57 -15.35 -7.44 -13.11
CA MET A 57 -16.80 -7.66 -13.13
C MET A 57 -17.35 -7.65 -14.56
N GLY A 58 -18.61 -8.01 -14.72
CA GLY A 58 -19.35 -7.88 -15.98
C GLY A 58 -19.18 -9.03 -16.96
N SER A 59 -18.45 -10.10 -16.61
CA SER A 59 -18.33 -11.28 -17.48
C SER A 59 -17.97 -12.55 -16.71
N ASP A 60 -18.62 -13.65 -17.01
CA ASP A 60 -18.25 -14.99 -16.54
C ASP A 60 -16.93 -15.51 -17.16
N LEU A 61 -16.38 -14.79 -18.14
CA LEU A 61 -15.10 -15.10 -18.76
C LEU A 61 -13.91 -14.56 -17.95
N ASN A 62 -14.15 -13.64 -17.04
CA ASN A 62 -13.11 -13.13 -16.16
C ASN A 62 -12.67 -14.18 -15.15
N ILE A 63 -11.37 -14.30 -14.96
CA ILE A 63 -10.79 -15.25 -14.01
C ILE A 63 -11.11 -14.77 -12.59
N TYR A 64 -11.65 -15.66 -11.80
CA TYR A 64 -11.94 -15.41 -10.40
C TYR A 64 -10.91 -16.12 -9.50
N ASP A 65 -10.35 -15.41 -8.53
CA ASP A 65 -9.44 -16.00 -7.58
C ASP A 65 -10.20 -16.94 -6.64
N LYS A 66 -9.88 -18.24 -6.74
CA LYS A 66 -10.54 -19.29 -5.96
C LYS A 66 -10.20 -19.23 -4.47
N ASP A 67 -9.07 -18.64 -4.08
CA ASP A 67 -8.58 -18.63 -2.71
C ASP A 67 -9.22 -17.48 -1.92
N SER A 68 -9.37 -16.30 -2.51
CA SER A 68 -10.03 -15.15 -1.89
C SER A 68 -11.56 -15.15 -2.02
N ARG A 69 -12.10 -15.80 -3.02
CA ARG A 69 -13.53 -15.82 -3.38
C ARG A 69 -14.16 -14.46 -3.70
N TRP A 70 -13.37 -13.39 -3.76
CA TRP A 70 -13.77 -12.06 -4.21
C TRP A 70 -12.60 -11.35 -4.89
N TRP A 71 -12.90 -10.24 -5.56
CA TRP A 71 -11.89 -9.40 -6.14
C TRP A 71 -11.46 -8.33 -5.14
N SER A 72 -10.19 -8.32 -4.74
CA SER A 72 -9.62 -7.32 -3.84
C SER A 72 -9.05 -6.11 -4.58
N THR A 73 -8.88 -6.23 -5.90
CA THR A 73 -8.32 -5.19 -6.77
C THR A 73 -9.25 -4.96 -7.96
N PRO A 74 -9.32 -3.73 -8.52
CA PRO A 74 -10.16 -3.45 -9.69
C PRO A 74 -9.65 -4.06 -11.00
N TYR A 75 -8.42 -4.56 -11.01
CA TYR A 75 -7.73 -5.06 -12.20
C TYR A 75 -7.04 -6.39 -11.93
N GLU A 76 -7.25 -7.35 -12.81
CA GLU A 76 -6.52 -8.62 -12.88
C GLU A 76 -5.94 -8.77 -14.29
N LYS A 77 -4.61 -8.98 -14.39
CA LYS A 77 -3.88 -8.98 -15.67
C LYS A 77 -4.41 -10.00 -16.69
N ASN A 78 -4.92 -11.12 -16.23
CA ASN A 78 -5.41 -12.19 -17.11
C ASN A 78 -6.88 -12.00 -17.53
N ASN A 79 -7.59 -11.05 -16.94
CA ASN A 79 -8.96 -10.73 -17.34
C ASN A 79 -8.97 -9.87 -18.60
N THR A 80 -9.92 -10.15 -19.48
CA THR A 80 -9.99 -9.54 -20.81
C THR A 80 -11.23 -8.67 -21.03
N PHE A 81 -12.16 -8.66 -20.07
CA PHE A 81 -13.42 -7.93 -20.19
C PHE A 81 -13.40 -6.65 -19.35
N PHE A 82 -13.32 -5.52 -20.04
CA PHE A 82 -13.22 -4.18 -19.46
C PHE A 82 -14.60 -3.51 -19.39
N THR A 83 -14.92 -2.90 -18.24
CA THR A 83 -16.22 -2.25 -18.02
C THR A 83 -16.12 -0.77 -17.68
N GLY A 84 -14.92 -0.19 -17.62
CA GLY A 84 -14.71 1.23 -17.39
C GLY A 84 -13.41 1.54 -16.70
N TYR A 85 -13.19 2.82 -16.41
CA TYR A 85 -12.14 3.30 -15.54
C TYR A 85 -12.74 3.64 -14.19
N ALA A 86 -12.24 2.98 -13.13
CA ALA A 86 -12.60 3.26 -11.74
C ALA A 86 -11.71 4.35 -11.16
N HIS A 87 -12.25 5.12 -10.24
CA HIS A 87 -11.55 6.19 -9.55
C HIS A 87 -11.38 5.88 -8.07
N VAL A 88 -10.28 6.37 -7.48
CA VAL A 88 -9.92 6.19 -6.05
C VAL A 88 -9.82 4.71 -5.70
N ALA A 89 -8.84 4.03 -6.26
CA ALA A 89 -8.57 2.62 -5.98
C ALA A 89 -7.51 2.46 -4.90
N LEU A 90 -7.66 1.44 -4.07
CA LEU A 90 -6.60 0.95 -3.20
C LEU A 90 -5.59 0.10 -4.01
N SER A 91 -4.38 0.00 -3.52
CA SER A 91 -3.32 -0.83 -4.10
C SER A 91 -2.66 -1.67 -3.00
N GLY A 92 -2.55 -2.96 -3.24
CA GLY A 92 -1.92 -3.89 -2.32
C GLY A 92 -2.79 -4.35 -1.15
N VAL A 93 -4.08 -4.09 -1.14
CA VAL A 93 -4.97 -4.40 -0.02
C VAL A 93 -5.74 -5.69 -0.29
N GLY A 94 -5.86 -6.55 0.72
CA GLY A 94 -6.52 -7.85 0.60
C GLY A 94 -8.05 -7.82 0.64
N CYS A 95 -8.67 -6.71 1.04
CA CYS A 95 -10.12 -6.54 1.08
C CYS A 95 -10.61 -5.59 -0.02
N PRO A 96 -11.77 -5.89 -0.67
CA PRO A 96 -12.34 -5.00 -1.67
C PRO A 96 -12.89 -3.73 -1.04
N GLU A 97 -12.53 -2.56 -1.61
CA GLU A 97 -13.09 -1.27 -1.24
C GLU A 97 -12.81 -0.22 -2.33
N ALA A 98 -13.58 0.88 -2.30
CA ALA A 98 -13.44 2.01 -3.21
C ALA A 98 -13.54 1.61 -4.69
N SER A 99 -12.62 2.01 -5.56
CA SER A 99 -12.60 1.67 -7.00
C SER A 99 -13.95 1.89 -7.66
N SER A 100 -14.53 3.06 -7.42
CA SER A 100 -15.90 3.44 -7.81
C SER A 100 -15.88 4.55 -8.86
N LEU A 101 -17.03 5.20 -9.10
CA LEU A 101 -17.17 6.31 -10.06
C LEU A 101 -16.66 5.92 -11.45
N LEU A 102 -17.20 4.82 -12.02
CA LEU A 102 -16.73 4.28 -13.30
C LEU A 102 -17.10 5.18 -14.47
N VAL A 103 -16.16 5.37 -15.39
CA VAL A 103 -16.34 6.09 -16.64
C VAL A 103 -16.03 5.17 -17.81
N MET A 104 -16.99 5.01 -18.75
CA MET A 104 -16.85 4.13 -19.91
C MET A 104 -17.20 4.83 -21.21
N PRO A 105 -16.27 4.99 -22.15
CA PRO A 105 -16.58 5.48 -23.50
C PRO A 105 -17.07 4.33 -24.38
N THR A 106 -18.13 4.59 -25.17
CA THR A 106 -18.71 3.62 -26.13
C THR A 106 -19.06 4.26 -27.47
N THR A 107 -19.38 3.46 -28.48
CA THR A 107 -19.85 3.96 -29.78
C THR A 107 -21.20 3.34 -30.12
N GLY A 108 -21.97 3.98 -31.02
CA GLY A 108 -23.28 3.50 -31.49
C GLY A 108 -24.42 3.84 -30.55
N THR A 109 -25.43 2.98 -30.49
CA THR A 109 -26.57 3.15 -29.59
C THR A 109 -26.13 2.97 -28.15
N PRO A 110 -26.46 3.92 -27.24
CA PRO A 110 -26.04 3.81 -25.85
C PRO A 110 -26.79 2.67 -25.15
N ASP A 111 -26.05 1.89 -24.38
CA ASP A 111 -26.58 0.90 -23.44
C ASP A 111 -25.82 1.14 -22.10
N VAL A 112 -26.54 1.26 -21.00
CA VAL A 112 -25.95 1.55 -19.69
C VAL A 112 -25.83 0.31 -18.80
N ASN A 113 -26.20 -0.86 -19.30
CA ASN A 113 -25.98 -2.15 -18.65
C ASN A 113 -24.52 -2.60 -18.88
N TYR A 114 -23.74 -2.72 -17.83
CA TYR A 114 -22.31 -3.05 -17.93
C TYR A 114 -22.02 -4.42 -18.55
N PHE A 115 -22.90 -5.41 -18.40
CA PHE A 115 -22.80 -6.68 -19.13
C PHE A 115 -22.85 -6.48 -20.65
N ASN A 116 -23.61 -5.51 -21.12
CA ASN A 116 -23.79 -5.23 -22.55
C ASN A 116 -22.72 -4.26 -23.08
N TYR A 117 -22.37 -3.23 -22.32
CA TYR A 117 -21.39 -2.25 -22.78
C TYR A 117 -19.93 -2.67 -22.56
N GLY A 118 -19.67 -3.67 -21.73
CA GLY A 118 -18.32 -4.19 -21.54
C GLY A 118 -17.69 -4.67 -22.85
N THR A 119 -16.37 -4.69 -22.92
CA THR A 119 -15.61 -5.00 -24.13
C THR A 119 -14.26 -5.63 -23.83
N GLU A 120 -13.78 -6.45 -24.75
CA GLU A 120 -12.37 -6.78 -24.78
C GLU A 120 -11.51 -5.53 -25.07
N TYR A 121 -10.25 -5.58 -24.68
CA TYR A 121 -9.30 -4.49 -24.89
C TYR A 121 -7.91 -5.01 -25.27
N SER A 122 -7.09 -4.12 -25.83
CA SER A 122 -5.75 -4.45 -26.32
C SER A 122 -4.82 -3.24 -26.24
N ASN A 123 -3.55 -3.41 -26.62
CA ASN A 123 -2.56 -2.35 -26.68
C ASN A 123 -2.38 -1.60 -25.35
N GLU A 124 -2.36 -2.34 -24.23
CA GLU A 124 -2.13 -1.76 -22.92
C GLU A 124 -0.73 -1.18 -22.81
N VAL A 125 -0.66 0.03 -22.28
CA VAL A 125 0.58 0.69 -21.87
C VAL A 125 0.35 1.32 -20.51
N ALA A 126 1.23 1.02 -19.55
CA ALA A 126 1.23 1.64 -18.24
C ALA A 126 2.60 2.20 -17.90
N SER A 127 2.61 3.34 -17.23
CA SER A 127 3.79 3.95 -16.61
C SER A 127 3.34 4.81 -15.43
N PRO A 128 4.23 5.19 -14.50
CA PRO A 128 3.83 6.03 -13.38
C PRO A 128 3.06 7.28 -13.82
N GLY A 129 1.83 7.42 -13.31
CA GLY A 129 0.93 8.51 -13.65
C GLY A 129 0.23 8.44 -15.01
N TYR A 130 0.31 7.31 -15.71
CA TYR A 130 -0.33 7.14 -17.02
C TYR A 130 -0.71 5.68 -17.31
N TYR A 131 -1.91 5.50 -17.88
CA TYR A 131 -2.34 4.23 -18.47
C TYR A 131 -3.08 4.47 -19.78
N SER A 132 -3.02 3.52 -20.70
CA SER A 132 -3.80 3.52 -21.94
C SER A 132 -4.11 2.13 -22.44
N ASN A 133 -5.24 2.00 -23.17
CA ASN A 133 -5.64 0.80 -23.92
C ASN A 133 -6.43 1.15 -25.17
N THR A 134 -6.82 0.12 -25.92
CA THR A 134 -7.75 0.23 -27.05
C THR A 134 -8.96 -0.67 -26.78
N LEU A 135 -10.15 -0.08 -26.72
CA LEU A 135 -11.43 -0.78 -26.52
C LEU A 135 -11.84 -1.42 -27.83
N THR A 136 -11.74 -2.74 -27.93
CA THR A 136 -11.82 -3.48 -29.21
C THR A 136 -13.16 -3.35 -29.89
N LYS A 137 -14.28 -3.55 -29.15
CA LYS A 137 -15.66 -3.45 -29.66
C LYS A 137 -15.97 -2.09 -30.25
N TYR A 138 -15.38 -1.03 -29.70
CA TYR A 138 -15.71 0.36 -30.02
C TYR A 138 -14.67 1.06 -30.88
N GLY A 139 -13.48 0.49 -31.04
CA GLY A 139 -12.38 1.12 -31.77
C GLY A 139 -11.91 2.43 -31.14
N ILE A 140 -12.08 2.58 -29.83
CA ILE A 140 -11.70 3.78 -29.06
C ILE A 140 -10.31 3.57 -28.46
N LYS A 141 -9.39 4.52 -28.67
CA LYS A 141 -8.17 4.61 -27.87
C LYS A 141 -8.47 5.41 -26.62
N SER A 142 -8.22 4.83 -25.47
CA SER A 142 -8.38 5.47 -24.16
C SER A 142 -7.02 5.76 -23.56
N GLU A 143 -6.86 6.92 -22.95
CA GLU A 143 -5.65 7.38 -22.24
C GLU A 143 -6.08 8.06 -20.95
N VAL A 144 -5.44 7.73 -19.83
CA VAL A 144 -5.77 8.30 -18.52
C VAL A 144 -4.52 8.75 -17.78
N THR A 145 -4.65 9.85 -17.05
CA THR A 145 -3.62 10.42 -16.18
C THR A 145 -4.28 11.06 -14.95
N ALA A 146 -3.51 11.37 -13.92
CA ALA A 146 -4.02 11.95 -12.69
C ALA A 146 -3.13 13.08 -12.16
N THR A 147 -3.74 13.92 -11.33
CA THR A 147 -3.06 14.80 -10.37
C THR A 147 -3.31 14.25 -8.95
N THR A 148 -2.95 14.98 -7.92
CA THR A 148 -3.15 14.51 -6.54
C THR A 148 -4.62 14.20 -6.22
N ARG A 149 -5.58 15.01 -6.70
CA ARG A 149 -7.01 14.92 -6.35
C ARG A 149 -7.94 14.83 -7.57
N THR A 150 -7.38 14.78 -8.76
CA THR A 150 -8.19 14.84 -9.97
C THR A 150 -7.71 13.87 -11.03
N SER A 151 -8.63 13.39 -11.89
CA SER A 151 -8.32 12.58 -13.06
C SER A 151 -8.49 13.39 -14.36
N CYS A 152 -7.73 13.01 -15.36
CA CYS A 152 -7.91 13.49 -16.74
C CYS A 152 -7.86 12.28 -17.69
N GLU A 153 -8.93 12.09 -18.45
CA GLU A 153 -9.08 10.99 -19.37
C GLU A 153 -9.27 11.55 -20.79
N ARG A 154 -8.63 10.94 -21.78
CA ARG A 154 -8.73 11.31 -23.18
C ARG A 154 -9.18 10.12 -24.02
N TYR A 155 -10.32 10.25 -24.68
CA TYR A 155 -10.89 9.23 -25.53
C TYR A 155 -10.87 9.67 -27.00
N THR A 156 -10.20 8.88 -27.84
CA THR A 156 -10.12 9.14 -29.29
C THR A 156 -11.10 8.24 -30.00
N PHE A 157 -12.14 8.84 -30.58
CA PHE A 157 -13.27 8.15 -31.19
C PHE A 157 -13.07 7.87 -32.69
N PRO A 158 -13.64 6.77 -33.23
CA PRO A 158 -13.90 6.64 -34.67
C PRO A 158 -15.00 7.63 -35.10
N ALA A 159 -15.24 7.74 -36.42
CA ALA A 159 -16.35 8.55 -36.90
C ALA A 159 -17.71 7.94 -36.55
N GLY A 160 -18.69 8.77 -36.18
CA GLY A 160 -20.06 8.34 -35.91
C GLY A 160 -20.58 8.75 -34.53
N LYS A 161 -21.42 7.91 -33.95
CA LYS A 161 -21.99 8.13 -32.62
C LYS A 161 -21.01 7.70 -31.54
N GLY A 162 -20.84 8.54 -30.51
CA GLY A 162 -20.07 8.21 -29.32
C GLY A 162 -20.83 8.53 -28.06
N ASN A 163 -20.49 7.84 -26.95
CA ASN A 163 -21.11 8.05 -25.66
C ASN A 163 -20.04 8.04 -24.57
N ILE A 164 -20.30 8.75 -23.46
CA ILE A 164 -19.59 8.63 -22.18
C ILE A 164 -20.62 8.20 -21.15
N ILE A 165 -20.45 7.04 -20.60
CA ILE A 165 -21.30 6.46 -19.53
C ILE A 165 -20.57 6.67 -18.20
N VAL A 166 -21.28 7.26 -17.25
CA VAL A 166 -20.84 7.33 -15.84
C VAL A 166 -21.69 6.34 -15.05
N ASN A 167 -21.05 5.41 -14.36
CA ASN A 167 -21.71 4.38 -13.57
C ASN A 167 -21.29 4.50 -12.11
N LEU A 168 -22.26 4.80 -11.23
CA LEU A 168 -22.08 4.92 -9.79
C LEU A 168 -22.57 3.67 -9.03
N GLY A 169 -23.16 2.70 -9.75
CA GLY A 169 -23.63 1.45 -9.17
C GLY A 169 -22.54 0.41 -9.02
N GLU A 170 -21.54 0.45 -9.91
CA GLU A 170 -20.43 -0.51 -9.92
C GLU A 170 -19.24 0.01 -9.11
N GLY A 171 -18.41 -0.92 -8.63
CA GLY A 171 -17.20 -0.66 -7.84
C GLY A 171 -16.88 -1.83 -6.93
N LEU A 172 -15.83 -1.71 -6.14
CA LEU A 172 -15.43 -2.74 -5.15
C LEU A 172 -15.99 -2.51 -3.76
N THR A 173 -16.60 -1.35 -3.51
CA THR A 173 -17.21 -1.07 -2.20
C THR A 173 -18.43 -1.95 -1.94
N ASN A 174 -18.62 -2.34 -0.68
CA ASN A 174 -19.82 -3.06 -0.23
C ASN A 174 -21.00 -2.13 0.10
N GLU A 175 -20.79 -0.80 0.07
CA GLU A 175 -21.84 0.18 0.33
C GLU A 175 -22.56 0.59 -0.94
N SER A 176 -23.84 0.90 -0.75
CA SER A 176 -24.73 1.39 -1.81
C SER A 176 -25.24 2.80 -1.49
N GLY A 177 -25.77 3.45 -2.51
CA GLY A 177 -26.28 4.80 -2.42
C GLY A 177 -25.39 5.81 -3.11
N ALA A 178 -25.97 6.45 -4.14
CA ALA A 178 -25.34 7.52 -4.90
C ALA A 178 -26.33 8.56 -5.35
N VAL A 179 -25.84 9.76 -5.63
CA VAL A 179 -26.59 10.87 -6.23
C VAL A 179 -25.76 11.43 -7.37
N VAL A 180 -26.39 11.68 -8.51
CA VAL A 180 -25.78 12.42 -9.60
C VAL A 180 -26.73 13.51 -10.09
N ARG A 181 -26.19 14.73 -10.29
CA ARG A 181 -26.92 15.91 -10.70
C ARG A 181 -26.25 16.60 -11.89
N ARG A 182 -27.05 17.05 -12.85
CA ARG A 182 -26.61 17.89 -13.95
C ARG A 182 -26.46 19.33 -13.48
N VAL A 183 -25.29 19.90 -13.65
CA VAL A 183 -24.98 21.32 -13.39
C VAL A 183 -25.14 22.13 -14.66
N SER A 184 -24.55 21.67 -15.76
CA SER A 184 -24.59 22.31 -17.09
C SER A 184 -24.69 21.26 -18.19
N ASP A 185 -24.58 21.68 -19.44
CA ASP A 185 -24.52 20.76 -20.58
C ASP A 185 -23.28 19.85 -20.54
N THR A 186 -22.19 20.34 -19.92
CA THR A 186 -20.89 19.66 -19.92
C THR A 186 -20.39 19.29 -18.51
N GLU A 187 -21.21 19.52 -17.48
CA GLU A 187 -20.78 19.30 -16.09
C GLU A 187 -21.88 18.58 -15.30
N ILE A 188 -21.45 17.55 -14.57
CA ILE A 188 -22.23 16.86 -13.55
C ILE A 188 -21.46 16.88 -12.22
N GLU A 189 -22.20 16.70 -11.14
CA GLU A 189 -21.66 16.55 -9.79
C GLU A 189 -22.47 15.50 -9.03
N GLY A 190 -21.93 15.00 -7.93
CA GLY A 190 -22.63 14.05 -7.11
C GLY A 190 -21.83 13.50 -5.95
N MET A 191 -22.33 12.43 -5.39
CA MET A 191 -21.66 11.69 -4.32
C MET A 191 -21.99 10.20 -4.41
N LYS A 192 -21.14 9.37 -3.82
CA LYS A 192 -21.38 7.95 -3.59
C LYS A 192 -20.96 7.60 -2.16
N LEU A 193 -21.72 6.71 -1.51
CA LEU A 193 -21.28 6.08 -0.26
C LEU A 193 -20.31 4.95 -0.56
N LEU A 194 -19.27 4.89 0.22
CA LEU A 194 -18.25 3.84 0.27
C LEU A 194 -18.18 3.28 1.69
N GLY A 195 -17.69 2.07 1.86
CA GLY A 195 -17.51 1.52 3.21
C GLY A 195 -17.74 0.01 3.32
N THR A 196 -17.81 -0.42 4.57
CA THR A 196 -17.90 -1.83 4.98
C THR A 196 -16.63 -2.63 4.62
N PHE A 197 -15.47 -1.94 4.73
CA PHE A 197 -14.16 -2.54 4.50
C PHE A 197 -13.91 -3.70 5.48
N CYS A 198 -13.46 -4.85 4.98
CA CYS A 198 -13.19 -6.06 5.77
C CYS A 198 -14.32 -6.39 6.77
N TYR A 199 -15.57 -6.23 6.34
CA TYR A 199 -16.78 -6.51 7.14
C TYR A 199 -17.05 -5.54 8.31
N THR A 200 -16.32 -4.42 8.41
CA THR A 200 -16.58 -3.39 9.42
C THR A 200 -17.76 -2.51 8.99
N THR A 201 -18.96 -2.89 9.40
CA THR A 201 -20.24 -2.28 8.97
C THR A 201 -20.40 -0.82 9.37
N GLN A 202 -19.58 -0.30 10.28
CA GLN A 202 -19.64 1.09 10.76
C GLN A 202 -18.71 2.05 10.02
N ALA A 203 -17.75 1.54 9.27
CA ALA A 203 -16.82 2.35 8.48
C ALA A 203 -17.44 2.75 7.14
N VAL A 204 -18.38 3.69 7.18
CA VAL A 204 -19.05 4.25 5.99
C VAL A 204 -18.67 5.72 5.83
N PHE A 205 -18.36 6.14 4.61
CA PHE A 205 -17.93 7.49 4.28
C PHE A 205 -18.38 7.90 2.88
N PRO A 206 -18.70 9.19 2.64
CA PRO A 206 -19.05 9.70 1.33
C PRO A 206 -17.80 10.06 0.53
N ILE A 207 -17.86 9.86 -0.79
CA ILE A 207 -16.99 10.53 -1.75
C ILE A 207 -17.82 11.44 -2.64
N TYR A 208 -17.40 12.69 -2.78
CA TYR A 208 -18.01 13.70 -3.63
C TYR A 208 -17.20 13.86 -4.90
N PHE A 209 -17.88 14.15 -6.01
CA PHE A 209 -17.19 14.37 -7.28
C PHE A 209 -17.82 15.51 -8.09
N VAL A 210 -17.00 16.10 -8.94
CA VAL A 210 -17.38 16.98 -10.05
C VAL A 210 -16.71 16.45 -11.30
N MET A 211 -17.47 16.28 -12.38
CA MET A 211 -16.98 15.77 -13.66
C MET A 211 -17.35 16.69 -14.79
N ARG A 212 -16.38 16.97 -15.69
CA ARG A 212 -16.54 17.79 -16.90
C ARG A 212 -16.16 17.02 -18.15
N VAL A 213 -16.93 17.24 -19.22
CA VAL A 213 -16.59 16.77 -20.57
C VAL A 213 -16.18 17.97 -21.43
N SER A 214 -15.16 17.82 -22.27
CA SER A 214 -14.59 18.92 -23.07
C SER A 214 -15.50 19.42 -24.19
N HIS A 215 -16.48 18.61 -24.63
CA HIS A 215 -17.38 18.93 -25.74
C HIS A 215 -18.83 18.86 -25.30
N LYS A 216 -19.64 19.84 -25.76
CA LYS A 216 -21.08 19.79 -25.52
C LYS A 216 -21.69 18.56 -26.21
N PRO A 217 -22.39 17.67 -25.46
CA PRO A 217 -23.07 16.52 -26.04
C PRO A 217 -24.29 16.94 -26.85
N THR A 218 -24.71 16.11 -27.79
CA THR A 218 -25.98 16.26 -28.50
C THR A 218 -27.17 16.04 -27.58
N ALA A 219 -27.04 15.05 -26.67
CA ALA A 219 -28.03 14.76 -25.64
C ALA A 219 -27.31 14.25 -24.37
N SER A 220 -27.93 14.47 -23.23
CA SER A 220 -27.44 13.88 -21.97
C SER A 220 -28.59 13.66 -21.00
N CYS A 221 -28.50 12.61 -20.18
CA CYS A 221 -29.52 12.29 -19.19
C CYS A 221 -28.98 11.44 -18.06
N PRO A 222 -29.54 11.55 -16.84
CA PRO A 222 -29.33 10.58 -15.80
C PRO A 222 -30.05 9.26 -16.13
N TRP A 223 -29.55 8.17 -15.55
CA TRP A 223 -30.17 6.85 -15.65
C TRP A 223 -30.22 6.17 -14.29
N LYS A 224 -31.15 5.20 -14.15
CA LYS A 224 -31.31 4.40 -12.93
C LYS A 224 -31.72 2.98 -13.28
N PHE A 225 -31.15 2.01 -12.61
CA PHE A 225 -31.62 0.63 -12.62
C PHE A 225 -32.88 0.52 -11.73
N GLN A 226 -33.93 -0.03 -12.26
CA GLN A 226 -35.11 -0.42 -11.51
C GLN A 226 -35.11 -1.93 -11.34
N PRO A 227 -34.93 -2.43 -10.09
CA PRO A 227 -34.98 -3.86 -9.84
C PRO A 227 -36.37 -4.44 -10.15
N PRO A 228 -36.50 -5.76 -10.37
CA PRO A 228 -37.77 -6.40 -10.57
C PRO A 228 -38.74 -6.17 -9.40
N MET A 229 -40.00 -5.97 -9.68
CA MET A 229 -41.04 -5.78 -8.67
C MET A 229 -41.61 -7.14 -8.26
N LYS A 230 -41.40 -7.55 -7.03
CA LYS A 230 -41.86 -8.85 -6.53
C LYS A 230 -43.39 -9.03 -6.74
N GLY A 231 -43.78 -10.11 -7.41
CA GLY A 231 -45.18 -10.46 -7.68
C GLY A 231 -45.84 -9.68 -8.81
N VAL A 232 -45.03 -8.97 -9.62
CA VAL A 232 -45.53 -8.27 -10.83
C VAL A 232 -44.94 -8.96 -12.07
N GLU A 233 -45.77 -9.61 -12.83
CA GLU A 233 -45.47 -10.20 -14.15
C GLU A 233 -46.02 -9.28 -15.23
N ALA A 234 -45.20 -8.44 -15.82
CA ALA A 234 -45.60 -7.51 -16.88
C ALA A 234 -44.40 -7.13 -17.76
N ASP A 235 -44.61 -6.92 -19.05
CA ASP A 235 -43.57 -6.56 -20.02
C ASP A 235 -42.76 -5.31 -19.64
N TRP A 236 -43.35 -4.39 -18.86
CA TRP A 236 -42.72 -3.19 -18.38
C TRP A 236 -41.90 -3.38 -17.08
N CYS A 237 -41.95 -4.58 -16.48
CA CYS A 237 -41.19 -4.95 -15.27
C CYS A 237 -40.60 -6.35 -15.48
N PRO A 238 -39.54 -6.50 -16.29
CA PRO A 238 -38.90 -7.78 -16.55
C PRO A 238 -38.32 -8.38 -15.26
N ASP A 239 -38.19 -9.70 -15.23
CA ASP A 239 -37.75 -10.49 -14.08
C ASP A 239 -36.30 -10.16 -13.66
N ASP A 240 -35.48 -9.64 -14.57
CA ASP A 240 -34.09 -9.20 -14.37
C ASP A 240 -33.96 -7.69 -14.11
N GLY A 241 -35.08 -6.96 -14.01
CA GLY A 241 -35.12 -5.51 -13.88
C GLY A 241 -34.89 -4.75 -15.18
N THR A 242 -34.81 -3.43 -15.10
CA THR A 242 -34.63 -2.58 -16.29
C THR A 242 -33.88 -1.30 -15.99
N TYR A 243 -33.06 -0.82 -16.93
CA TYR A 243 -32.40 0.48 -16.89
C TYR A 243 -33.33 1.55 -17.51
N LYS A 244 -33.63 2.61 -16.77
CA LYS A 244 -34.44 3.75 -17.21
C LYS A 244 -33.57 4.96 -17.48
N LEU A 245 -33.70 5.54 -18.66
CA LEU A 245 -33.07 6.77 -19.11
C LEU A 245 -34.06 7.94 -18.98
N TYR A 246 -33.71 8.99 -18.27
CA TYR A 246 -34.58 10.13 -17.96
C TYR A 246 -34.25 11.32 -18.86
N HIS A 247 -34.81 11.35 -20.07
CA HIS A 247 -34.40 12.26 -21.15
C HIS A 247 -34.87 13.71 -21.04
N SER A 248 -35.96 14.04 -20.34
CA SER A 248 -36.59 15.35 -20.55
C SER A 248 -36.23 16.39 -19.45
N TYR A 249 -36.77 16.27 -18.29
CA TYR A 249 -36.66 17.31 -17.24
C TYR A 249 -36.02 16.83 -15.95
N HIS A 250 -35.63 15.60 -15.87
CA HIS A 250 -34.90 15.09 -14.73
C HIS A 250 -33.45 15.60 -14.79
N ARG A 251 -33.05 16.34 -13.76
CA ARG A 251 -31.69 16.84 -13.62
C ARG A 251 -30.86 16.06 -12.61
N GLU A 252 -31.55 15.30 -11.75
CA GLU A 252 -30.95 14.57 -10.65
C GLU A 252 -31.58 13.18 -10.54
N VAL A 253 -30.80 12.20 -10.14
CA VAL A 253 -31.24 10.85 -9.77
C VAL A 253 -30.46 10.37 -8.55
N ALA A 254 -31.13 9.64 -7.67
CA ALA A 254 -30.54 9.02 -6.49
C ALA A 254 -30.94 7.54 -6.40
N GLY A 255 -30.07 6.72 -5.85
CA GLY A 255 -30.30 5.29 -5.61
C GLY A 255 -28.99 4.49 -5.59
N ASP A 256 -29.13 3.17 -5.57
CA ASP A 256 -27.99 2.26 -5.45
C ASP A 256 -27.27 2.09 -6.79
N ASN A 257 -28.03 1.87 -7.87
CA ASN A 257 -27.48 1.68 -9.19
C ASN A 257 -27.99 2.81 -10.11
N VAL A 258 -27.22 3.89 -10.15
CA VAL A 258 -27.53 5.12 -10.89
C VAL A 258 -26.30 5.62 -11.62
N GLY A 259 -26.52 6.51 -12.57
CA GLY A 259 -25.42 7.15 -13.28
C GLY A 259 -25.88 8.22 -14.26
N TYR A 260 -24.98 8.58 -15.16
CA TYR A 260 -25.22 9.63 -16.16
C TYR A 260 -24.70 9.22 -17.53
N LEU A 261 -25.32 9.74 -18.59
CA LEU A 261 -25.00 9.44 -19.97
C LEU A 261 -24.84 10.73 -20.76
N PHE A 262 -23.71 10.86 -21.48
CA PHE A 262 -23.47 11.91 -22.49
C PHE A 262 -23.44 11.25 -23.86
N CYS A 263 -24.21 11.77 -24.84
CA CYS A 263 -24.30 11.25 -26.20
C CYS A 263 -23.82 12.30 -27.22
N TYR A 264 -23.12 11.83 -28.25
CA TYR A 264 -22.59 12.61 -29.36
C TYR A 264 -22.98 11.95 -30.69
N ASP A 265 -23.78 12.60 -31.54
CA ASP A 265 -24.31 11.96 -32.75
C ASP A 265 -23.31 11.95 -33.92
N ASN A 266 -22.41 12.95 -34.02
CA ASN A 266 -21.61 13.18 -35.22
C ASN A 266 -20.15 13.46 -34.86
N LEU A 267 -19.45 12.51 -34.30
CA LEU A 267 -18.00 12.63 -34.03
C LEU A 267 -17.25 12.41 -35.34
N ALA A 268 -16.24 13.27 -35.59
CA ALA A 268 -15.28 13.06 -36.66
C ALA A 268 -14.31 11.93 -36.31
N ARG A 269 -13.75 11.25 -37.31
CA ARG A 269 -12.70 10.24 -37.07
C ARG A 269 -11.48 10.87 -36.39
N GLY A 270 -11.07 10.32 -35.29
CA GLY A 270 -9.94 10.82 -34.48
C GLY A 270 -10.31 11.98 -33.55
N GLN A 271 -11.60 12.32 -33.45
CA GLN A 271 -12.05 13.35 -32.50
C GLN A 271 -11.80 12.88 -31.08
N GLN A 272 -11.22 13.76 -30.28
CA GLN A 272 -10.91 13.52 -28.88
C GLN A 272 -11.94 14.18 -27.98
N ILE A 273 -12.42 13.44 -26.99
CA ILE A 273 -13.23 13.96 -25.88
C ILE A 273 -12.41 13.75 -24.62
N THR A 274 -12.18 14.84 -23.88
CA THR A 274 -11.52 14.79 -22.58
C THR A 274 -12.56 14.81 -21.48
N VAL A 275 -12.38 13.95 -20.51
CA VAL A 275 -13.14 13.90 -19.26
C VAL A 275 -12.21 14.27 -18.12
N GLN A 276 -12.64 15.18 -17.25
CA GLN A 276 -11.92 15.61 -16.07
C GLN A 276 -12.80 15.39 -14.85
N MET A 277 -12.28 14.77 -13.81
CA MET A 277 -13.01 14.53 -12.56
C MET A 277 -12.17 15.01 -11.37
N GLY A 278 -12.77 15.80 -10.50
CA GLY A 278 -12.24 16.13 -9.19
C GLY A 278 -13.03 15.41 -8.12
N VAL A 279 -12.35 14.95 -7.06
CA VAL A 279 -12.97 14.30 -5.92
C VAL A 279 -12.62 15.00 -4.61
N SER A 280 -13.46 14.78 -3.60
CA SER A 280 -13.26 15.21 -2.21
C SER A 280 -14.02 14.27 -1.29
N PHE A 281 -13.50 14.08 -0.07
CA PHE A 281 -14.22 13.41 1.02
C PHE A 281 -14.97 14.38 1.93
N VAL A 282 -15.00 15.68 1.59
CA VAL A 282 -15.64 16.75 2.36
C VAL A 282 -16.92 17.24 1.70
N SER A 283 -16.86 17.70 0.45
CA SER A 283 -17.99 18.29 -0.25
C SER A 283 -17.82 18.32 -1.77
N VAL A 284 -18.94 18.54 -2.49
CA VAL A 284 -18.94 18.81 -3.94
C VAL A 284 -18.19 20.09 -4.27
N GLU A 285 -18.30 21.12 -3.41
CA GLU A 285 -17.62 22.41 -3.56
C GLU A 285 -16.11 22.22 -3.53
N ASN A 286 -15.61 21.39 -2.61
CA ASN A 286 -14.19 21.07 -2.49
C ASN A 286 -13.71 20.22 -3.68
N ALA A 287 -14.50 19.25 -4.15
CA ALA A 287 -14.19 18.49 -5.37
C ALA A 287 -14.05 19.40 -6.59
N ARG A 288 -14.90 20.46 -6.69
CA ARG A 288 -14.83 21.48 -7.73
C ARG A 288 -13.58 22.34 -7.60
N GLU A 289 -13.26 22.80 -6.37
CA GLU A 289 -12.07 23.59 -6.12
C GLU A 289 -10.80 22.80 -6.44
N ASN A 290 -10.74 21.51 -6.07
CA ASN A 290 -9.65 20.60 -6.42
C ASN A 290 -9.47 20.54 -7.94
N LEU A 291 -10.57 20.36 -8.69
CA LEU A 291 -10.53 20.28 -10.15
C LEU A 291 -10.06 21.60 -10.79
N ASP A 292 -10.59 22.73 -10.35
CA ASP A 292 -10.25 24.04 -10.87
C ASP A 292 -8.79 24.42 -10.59
N LYS A 293 -8.27 24.10 -9.40
CA LYS A 293 -6.89 24.43 -9.02
C LYS A 293 -5.86 23.51 -9.69
N GLU A 294 -6.14 22.22 -9.77
CA GLU A 294 -5.15 21.27 -10.27
C GLU A 294 -5.14 21.15 -11.79
N GLN A 295 -6.29 21.34 -12.46
CA GLN A 295 -6.39 21.18 -13.91
C GLN A 295 -6.74 22.45 -14.70
N GLY A 296 -7.11 23.54 -14.02
CA GLY A 296 -7.52 24.79 -14.70
C GLY A 296 -6.53 25.24 -15.78
N GLY A 297 -6.97 25.27 -17.04
CA GLY A 297 -6.18 25.70 -18.20
C GLY A 297 -5.10 24.74 -18.68
N LYS A 298 -4.98 23.53 -18.11
CA LYS A 298 -4.01 22.51 -18.52
C LYS A 298 -4.60 21.51 -19.51
N SER A 299 -3.81 21.13 -20.51
CA SER A 299 -4.14 20.03 -21.41
C SER A 299 -3.86 18.68 -20.76
N PHE A 300 -4.41 17.60 -21.34
CA PHE A 300 -4.07 16.22 -20.96
C PHE A 300 -2.56 15.98 -20.96
N ASP A 301 -1.87 16.45 -22.00
CA ASP A 301 -0.43 16.23 -22.16
C ASP A 301 0.39 17.02 -21.12
N ASP A 302 -0.07 18.21 -20.69
CA ASP A 302 0.55 18.98 -19.62
C ASP A 302 0.45 18.24 -18.28
N ILE A 303 -0.73 17.66 -17.98
CA ILE A 303 -0.97 16.91 -16.74
C ILE A 303 -0.12 15.63 -16.73
N ARG A 304 -0.14 14.87 -17.84
CA ARG A 304 0.69 13.66 -17.98
C ARG A 304 2.18 13.95 -17.82
N ALA A 305 2.66 15.03 -18.45
CA ALA A 305 4.07 15.42 -18.32
C ALA A 305 4.43 15.86 -16.90
N ALA A 306 3.51 16.51 -16.18
CA ALA A 306 3.71 16.87 -14.77
C ALA A 306 3.77 15.62 -13.89
N ALA A 307 2.87 14.65 -14.08
CA ALA A 307 2.86 13.37 -13.36
C ALA A 307 4.19 12.61 -13.56
N ALA A 308 4.68 12.52 -14.80
CA ALA A 308 5.96 11.86 -15.09
C ALA A 308 7.15 12.57 -14.42
N ARG A 309 7.15 13.91 -14.34
CA ARG A 309 8.21 14.66 -13.62
C ARG A 309 8.17 14.39 -12.13
N GLU A 310 7.00 14.41 -11.50
CA GLU A 310 6.85 14.16 -10.06
C GLU A 310 7.31 12.75 -9.69
N TRP A 311 6.94 11.75 -10.46
CA TRP A 311 7.42 10.40 -10.26
C TRP A 311 8.94 10.27 -10.42
N ASN A 312 9.53 10.91 -11.42
CA ASN A 312 10.98 10.89 -11.60
C ASN A 312 11.71 11.59 -10.45
N GLU A 313 11.16 12.65 -9.88
CA GLU A 313 11.71 13.33 -8.71
C GLU A 313 11.69 12.41 -7.48
N MET A 314 10.54 11.79 -7.22
CA MET A 314 10.40 10.91 -6.05
C MET A 314 11.25 9.65 -6.18
N LEU A 315 11.15 8.93 -7.28
CA LEU A 315 11.93 7.71 -7.51
C LEU A 315 13.44 8.00 -7.61
N GLY A 316 13.82 9.15 -8.13
CA GLY A 316 15.21 9.60 -8.31
C GLY A 316 15.95 9.87 -7.00
N ARG A 317 15.27 9.89 -5.84
CA ARG A 317 15.92 9.97 -4.53
C ARG A 317 16.75 8.73 -4.20
N ILE A 318 16.42 7.59 -4.80
CA ILE A 318 17.24 6.38 -4.75
C ILE A 318 17.69 6.05 -6.17
N GLN A 319 19.00 6.08 -6.42
CA GLN A 319 19.59 5.76 -7.70
C GLN A 319 20.40 4.48 -7.58
N VAL A 320 20.19 3.54 -8.52
CA VAL A 320 20.91 2.27 -8.55
C VAL A 320 21.73 2.14 -9.83
N GLU A 321 22.93 1.57 -9.70
CA GLU A 321 23.84 1.29 -10.81
C GLU A 321 24.24 -0.21 -10.76
N GLY A 322 24.34 -0.86 -11.92
CA GLY A 322 24.62 -2.29 -12.00
C GLY A 322 23.37 -3.17 -11.83
N GLY A 323 23.56 -4.47 -11.60
CA GLY A 323 22.48 -5.44 -11.66
C GLY A 323 22.00 -5.72 -13.09
N THR A 324 20.93 -6.50 -13.25
CA THR A 324 20.24 -6.68 -14.54
C THR A 324 19.15 -5.62 -14.74
N LYS A 325 18.69 -5.46 -15.98
CA LYS A 325 17.57 -4.55 -16.26
C LYS A 325 16.29 -4.98 -15.53
N GLU A 326 16.01 -6.27 -15.45
CA GLU A 326 14.89 -6.85 -14.73
C GLU A 326 14.97 -6.52 -13.24
N GLN A 327 16.16 -6.63 -12.63
CA GLN A 327 16.37 -6.26 -11.22
C GLN A 327 16.13 -4.77 -10.99
N GLN A 328 16.56 -3.89 -11.90
CA GLN A 328 16.27 -2.46 -11.83
C GLN A 328 14.76 -2.19 -11.97
N MET A 329 14.07 -2.88 -12.88
CA MET A 329 12.62 -2.77 -13.05
C MET A 329 11.88 -3.23 -11.80
N VAL A 330 12.23 -4.36 -11.22
CA VAL A 330 11.65 -4.84 -9.93
C VAL A 330 11.88 -3.82 -8.82
N PHE A 331 13.10 -3.31 -8.68
CA PHE A 331 13.45 -2.33 -7.66
C PHE A 331 12.64 -1.03 -7.78
N TYR A 332 12.61 -0.42 -8.97
CA TYR A 332 11.87 0.84 -9.15
C TYR A 332 10.36 0.64 -9.11
N THR A 333 9.85 -0.53 -9.49
CA THR A 333 8.43 -0.85 -9.33
C THR A 333 8.07 -1.04 -7.85
N ALA A 334 8.91 -1.73 -7.08
CA ALA A 334 8.71 -1.85 -5.64
C ALA A 334 8.76 -0.46 -4.94
N LEU A 335 9.71 0.41 -5.33
CA LEU A 335 9.75 1.77 -4.81
C LEU A 335 8.52 2.59 -5.23
N TYR A 336 8.01 2.40 -6.45
CA TYR A 336 6.77 3.00 -6.93
C TYR A 336 5.58 2.57 -6.07
N HIS A 337 5.39 1.26 -5.82
CA HIS A 337 4.31 0.76 -4.98
C HIS A 337 4.40 1.30 -3.54
N ALA A 338 5.60 1.34 -2.96
CA ALA A 338 5.85 1.88 -1.62
C ALA A 338 5.52 3.39 -1.47
N LEU A 339 5.27 4.11 -2.56
CA LEU A 339 4.93 5.53 -2.58
C LEU A 339 3.47 5.80 -2.99
N ILE A 340 2.63 4.78 -3.16
CA ILE A 340 1.20 4.96 -3.46
C ILE A 340 0.44 5.30 -2.18
N HIS A 341 0.65 4.53 -1.10
CA HIS A 341 0.02 4.75 0.21
C HIS A 341 1.06 5.05 1.30
N PRO A 342 0.65 5.68 2.43
CA PRO A 342 -0.63 6.35 2.70
C PRO A 342 -0.95 7.45 1.69
N SER A 343 -2.24 7.72 1.45
CA SER A 343 -2.72 8.67 0.45
C SER A 343 -3.12 10.02 1.06
N THR A 344 -3.04 11.08 0.30
CA THR A 344 -3.58 12.39 0.67
C THR A 344 -5.10 12.31 0.83
N ILE A 345 -5.66 12.90 1.90
CA ILE A 345 -7.10 13.06 2.08
C ILE A 345 -7.52 14.55 2.15
N SER A 346 -6.61 15.46 2.47
CA SER A 346 -6.93 16.88 2.49
C SER A 346 -7.12 17.45 1.10
N ASP A 347 -8.13 18.32 0.95
CA ASP A 347 -8.39 19.10 -0.24
C ASP A 347 -7.35 20.22 -0.45
N VAL A 348 -7.37 20.89 -1.60
CA VAL A 348 -6.42 22.00 -1.92
C VAL A 348 -6.54 23.19 -0.98
N ASN A 349 -7.70 23.36 -0.31
CA ASN A 349 -7.93 24.39 0.70
C ASN A 349 -7.51 23.96 2.11
N GLY A 350 -7.03 22.71 2.28
CA GLY A 350 -6.58 22.11 3.53
C GLY A 350 -7.69 21.45 4.36
N GLU A 351 -8.93 21.42 3.88
CA GLU A 351 -10.03 20.71 4.55
C GLU A 351 -9.94 19.20 4.37
N TYR A 352 -10.41 18.46 5.37
CA TYR A 352 -10.44 16.99 5.39
C TYR A 352 -11.55 16.49 6.36
N PRO A 353 -12.05 15.26 6.19
CA PRO A 353 -12.94 14.66 7.18
C PRO A 353 -12.15 14.28 8.43
N GLU A 354 -12.56 14.79 9.61
CA GLU A 354 -11.96 14.40 10.89
C GLU A 354 -12.33 12.94 11.22
N MET A 355 -11.35 12.21 11.79
CA MET A 355 -11.54 10.81 12.13
C MET A 355 -12.66 10.61 13.15
N GLU A 356 -13.66 9.79 12.79
CA GLU A 356 -14.82 9.39 13.63
C GLU A 356 -15.71 10.54 14.15
N SER A 357 -15.37 11.80 13.95
CA SER A 357 -16.09 12.93 14.56
C SER A 357 -17.33 13.36 13.79
N GLY A 358 -17.38 13.09 12.48
CA GLY A 358 -18.40 13.63 11.58
C GLY A 358 -18.25 15.12 11.27
N HIS A 359 -17.12 15.72 11.65
CA HIS A 359 -16.80 17.14 11.38
C HIS A 359 -15.77 17.27 10.26
N THR A 360 -15.64 18.47 9.75
CA THR A 360 -14.59 18.86 8.82
C THR A 360 -13.49 19.59 9.57
N GLY A 361 -12.28 19.03 9.50
CA GLY A 361 -11.07 19.68 10.00
C GLY A 361 -10.38 20.49 8.91
N ARG A 362 -9.38 21.29 9.31
CA ARG A 362 -8.51 22.04 8.40
C ARG A 362 -7.08 21.99 8.86
N SER A 363 -6.16 21.66 7.94
CA SER A 363 -4.74 21.52 8.20
C SER A 363 -3.90 22.45 7.31
N SER A 364 -2.76 22.90 7.83
CA SER A 364 -1.73 23.60 7.07
C SER A 364 -0.68 22.66 6.46
N HIS A 365 -0.71 21.38 6.82
CA HIS A 365 0.13 20.30 6.27
C HIS A 365 -0.74 19.30 5.53
N THR A 366 -0.14 18.43 4.74
CA THR A 366 -0.88 17.36 4.06
C THR A 366 -1.45 16.38 5.08
N ARG A 367 -2.78 16.22 5.08
CA ARG A 367 -3.44 15.16 5.85
C ARG A 367 -3.44 13.88 5.05
N TYR A 368 -3.03 12.78 5.69
CA TYR A 368 -2.95 11.45 5.09
C TYR A 368 -4.02 10.51 5.63
N THR A 369 -4.33 9.48 4.84
CA THR A 369 -5.27 8.38 5.07
C THR A 369 -4.73 7.08 4.47
N VAL A 370 -5.46 5.99 4.61
CA VAL A 370 -5.07 4.63 4.19
C VAL A 370 -3.83 4.19 4.97
N PHE A 371 -4.00 4.15 6.28
CA PHE A 371 -2.98 3.68 7.20
C PHE A 371 -3.19 2.21 7.57
N SER A 372 -2.65 1.31 6.77
CA SER A 372 -2.54 -0.11 7.09
C SER A 372 -1.36 -0.34 8.05
N LEU A 373 -1.50 0.12 9.30
CA LEU A 373 -0.33 0.26 10.18
C LEU A 373 0.21 -1.08 10.68
N TRP A 374 -0.61 -2.13 10.80
CA TRP A 374 -0.15 -3.46 11.18
C TRP A 374 0.91 -4.01 10.22
N ASP A 375 0.77 -3.69 8.94
CA ASP A 375 1.68 -4.08 7.88
C ASP A 375 2.86 -3.11 7.81
N THR A 376 2.56 -1.82 7.67
CA THR A 376 3.51 -0.78 7.28
C THR A 376 4.50 -0.38 8.38
N TYR A 377 4.19 -0.64 9.66
CA TYR A 377 5.12 -0.35 10.76
C TYR A 377 6.42 -1.14 10.68
N ARG A 378 6.43 -2.25 9.95
CA ARG A 378 7.55 -3.20 9.90
C ARG A 378 8.72 -2.69 9.05
N ASN A 379 8.45 -1.91 8.00
CA ASN A 379 9.50 -1.40 7.11
C ASN A 379 9.12 -0.17 6.27
N LEU A 380 7.86 0.01 5.84
CA LEU A 380 7.48 1.12 4.96
C LEU A 380 7.73 2.47 5.62
N HIS A 381 7.28 2.67 6.86
CA HIS A 381 7.49 3.93 7.57
C HIS A 381 8.98 4.20 7.85
N GLN A 382 9.81 3.15 7.97
CA GLN A 382 11.27 3.28 8.08
C GLN A 382 11.90 3.72 6.75
N LEU A 383 11.38 3.23 5.62
CA LEU A 383 11.79 3.68 4.29
C LEU A 383 11.45 5.16 4.08
N LEU A 384 10.22 5.54 4.42
CA LEU A 384 9.76 6.93 4.34
C LEU A 384 10.57 7.85 5.28
N THR A 385 10.85 7.40 6.51
CA THR A 385 11.70 8.14 7.45
C THR A 385 13.11 8.38 6.91
N LEU A 386 13.69 7.41 6.23
CA LEU A 386 15.05 7.50 5.69
C LEU A 386 15.13 8.39 4.44
N VAL A 387 14.16 8.27 3.53
CA VAL A 387 14.25 8.84 2.18
C VAL A 387 13.30 10.03 1.97
N TYR A 388 12.14 10.03 2.63
CA TYR A 388 11.06 11.02 2.45
C TYR A 388 10.58 11.60 3.81
N PRO A 389 11.52 12.10 4.66
CA PRO A 389 11.19 12.50 6.03
C PRO A 389 10.15 13.61 6.13
N GLU A 390 10.04 14.48 5.11
CA GLU A 390 9.00 15.51 5.04
C GLU A 390 7.59 14.92 4.92
N ARG A 391 7.43 13.87 4.11
CA ARG A 391 6.16 13.14 3.96
C ARG A 391 5.83 12.37 5.24
N GLN A 392 6.82 11.68 5.78
CA GLN A 392 6.66 10.93 7.03
C GLN A 392 6.29 11.82 8.22
N THR A 393 6.85 13.05 8.28
CA THR A 393 6.49 14.02 9.32
C THR A 393 5.01 14.43 9.24
N ASP A 394 4.48 14.68 8.04
CA ASP A 394 3.06 15.00 7.86
C ASP A 394 2.16 13.79 8.16
N MET A 395 2.62 12.56 7.91
CA MET A 395 1.93 11.34 8.35
C MET A 395 1.87 11.24 9.87
N LEU A 396 2.96 11.54 10.58
CA LEU A 396 2.98 11.59 12.06
C LEU A 396 2.01 12.65 12.60
N ARG A 397 2.00 13.84 12.00
CA ARG A 397 1.03 14.90 12.33
C ARG A 397 -0.41 14.44 12.09
N SER A 398 -0.63 13.63 11.04
CA SER A 398 -1.94 13.04 10.75
C SER A 398 -2.37 12.05 11.84
N LEU A 399 -1.48 11.15 12.29
CA LEU A 399 -1.75 10.22 13.38
C LEU A 399 -2.09 10.94 14.71
N VAL A 400 -1.33 11.98 15.04
CA VAL A 400 -1.60 12.80 16.24
C VAL A 400 -2.94 13.56 16.09
N GLY A 401 -3.25 14.04 14.89
CA GLY A 401 -4.55 14.64 14.58
C GLY A 401 -5.71 13.67 14.80
N MET A 402 -5.58 12.45 14.32
CA MET A 402 -6.58 11.39 14.50
C MET A 402 -6.86 11.09 15.97
N TYR A 403 -5.83 11.08 16.81
CA TYR A 403 -6.00 10.95 18.26
C TYR A 403 -6.81 12.10 18.86
N ARG A 404 -6.54 13.34 18.46
CA ARG A 404 -7.28 14.52 18.95
C ARG A 404 -8.75 14.50 18.53
N GLU A 405 -9.05 13.95 17.37
CA GLU A 405 -10.38 13.90 16.77
C GLU A 405 -11.21 12.74 17.35
N SER A 406 -10.68 11.52 17.35
CA SER A 406 -11.37 10.30 17.76
C SER A 406 -11.12 9.91 19.23
N GLY A 407 -10.04 10.44 19.83
CA GLY A 407 -9.55 10.03 21.14
C GLY A 407 -8.65 8.79 21.13
N TRP A 408 -8.32 8.22 19.94
CA TRP A 408 -7.48 7.03 19.80
C TRP A 408 -6.50 7.19 18.63
N LEU A 409 -5.32 6.59 18.74
CA LEU A 409 -4.45 6.37 17.59
C LEU A 409 -5.05 5.25 16.72
N PRO A 410 -4.94 5.34 15.39
CA PRO A 410 -5.52 4.32 14.52
C PRO A 410 -4.70 3.02 14.52
N ARG A 411 -5.37 1.92 14.15
CA ARG A 411 -4.79 0.64 13.78
C ARG A 411 -4.80 0.48 12.26
N TRP A 412 -5.97 0.62 11.65
CA TRP A 412 -6.19 0.52 10.21
C TRP A 412 -7.20 1.58 9.75
N GLU A 413 -6.72 2.81 9.54
CA GLU A 413 -7.58 3.94 9.19
C GLU A 413 -7.82 4.00 7.69
N LEU A 414 -9.08 4.23 7.28
CA LEU A 414 -9.52 4.40 5.91
C LEU A 414 -10.47 5.59 5.79
N PHE A 415 -10.04 6.63 5.06
CA PHE A 415 -10.82 7.81 4.70
C PHE A 415 -11.55 8.50 5.87
N GLY A 416 -10.88 8.61 7.01
CA GLY A 416 -11.41 9.22 8.23
C GLY A 416 -12.20 8.27 9.13
N ARG A 417 -12.13 6.96 8.90
CA ARG A 417 -12.78 5.93 9.72
C ARG A 417 -11.78 4.90 10.19
N GLU A 418 -11.90 4.46 11.44
CA GLU A 418 -11.17 3.30 11.93
C GLU A 418 -11.91 2.02 11.52
N THR A 419 -11.23 1.13 10.83
CA THR A 419 -11.82 -0.13 10.38
C THR A 419 -11.67 -1.28 11.37
N TYR A 420 -10.80 -1.12 12.38
CA TYR A 420 -10.40 -2.15 13.33
C TYR A 420 -9.87 -3.44 12.70
N THR A 421 -9.52 -3.38 11.43
CA THR A 421 -8.90 -4.50 10.71
C THR A 421 -7.52 -4.78 11.30
N MET A 422 -7.08 -6.04 11.25
CA MET A 422 -5.80 -6.52 11.78
C MET A 422 -5.63 -6.34 13.29
N GLU A 423 -4.42 -6.28 13.82
CA GLU A 423 -4.11 -6.46 15.22
C GLU A 423 -3.17 -5.40 15.82
N GLY A 424 -3.07 -5.43 17.14
CA GLY A 424 -2.04 -4.72 17.87
C GLY A 424 -2.31 -3.22 18.06
N ASP A 425 -1.22 -2.49 18.31
CA ASP A 425 -1.19 -1.04 18.50
C ASP A 425 -0.02 -0.44 17.69
N PRO A 426 -0.06 -0.59 16.37
CA PRO A 426 1.09 -0.33 15.50
C PRO A 426 1.44 1.15 15.38
N ALA A 427 0.50 2.08 15.55
CA ALA A 427 0.78 3.51 15.53
C ALA A 427 1.83 3.91 16.58
N ALA A 428 1.80 3.28 17.75
CA ALA A 428 2.79 3.50 18.80
C ALA A 428 4.21 3.15 18.33
N ILE A 429 4.34 2.07 17.55
CA ILE A 429 5.63 1.62 17.02
C ILE A 429 6.16 2.62 15.98
N VAL A 430 5.32 3.07 15.05
CA VAL A 430 5.68 4.06 14.02
C VAL A 430 6.14 5.37 14.64
N ILE A 431 5.38 5.91 15.60
CA ILE A 431 5.68 7.18 16.28
C ILE A 431 7.03 7.09 17.02
N ALA A 432 7.24 6.03 17.80
CA ALA A 432 8.46 5.83 18.53
C ALA A 432 9.69 5.65 17.61
N ASP A 433 9.58 4.84 16.56
CA ASP A 433 10.63 4.61 15.58
C ASP A 433 11.08 5.91 14.90
N CYS A 434 10.12 6.69 14.41
CA CYS A 434 10.38 7.97 13.76
C CYS A 434 11.06 8.97 14.70
N TRP A 435 10.58 9.07 15.95
CA TRP A 435 11.22 9.93 16.95
C TRP A 435 12.65 9.50 17.25
N ILE A 436 12.90 8.23 17.48
CA ILE A 436 14.23 7.69 17.77
C ILE A 436 15.20 7.92 16.61
N LYS A 437 14.70 7.87 15.36
CA LYS A 437 15.46 8.18 14.14
C LYS A 437 15.59 9.67 13.82
N GLY A 438 15.06 10.56 14.65
CA GLY A 438 15.35 11.99 14.59
C GLY A 438 14.26 12.88 14.02
N LEU A 439 13.09 12.38 13.65
CA LEU A 439 11.97 13.25 13.29
C LEU A 439 11.42 13.94 14.54
N ARG A 440 11.33 15.29 14.49
CA ARG A 440 11.00 16.10 15.67
C ARG A 440 9.85 17.08 15.45
N ASP A 441 9.45 17.32 14.21
CA ASP A 441 8.49 18.38 13.88
C ASP A 441 7.04 17.89 13.93
N PHE A 442 6.67 17.33 15.10
CA PHE A 442 5.30 16.96 15.46
C PHE A 442 5.14 16.94 17.00
N ASP A 443 3.90 16.95 17.47
CA ASP A 443 3.59 17.01 18.90
C ASP A 443 3.81 15.66 19.60
N ILE A 444 5.00 15.44 20.09
CA ILE A 444 5.41 14.19 20.73
C ILE A 444 4.76 13.98 22.11
N GLU A 445 4.44 15.05 22.84
CA GLU A 445 3.80 14.92 24.16
C GLU A 445 2.39 14.37 24.01
N THR A 446 1.59 14.93 23.10
CA THR A 446 0.26 14.39 22.76
C THR A 446 0.36 12.97 22.21
N ALA A 447 1.35 12.69 21.36
CA ALA A 447 1.56 11.35 20.83
C ALA A 447 1.87 10.33 21.93
N PHE A 448 2.75 10.69 22.88
CA PHE A 448 3.10 9.83 24.01
C PHE A 448 1.91 9.61 24.96
N GLU A 449 1.10 10.64 25.22
CA GLU A 449 -0.16 10.51 25.97
C GLU A 449 -1.10 9.50 25.29
N ALA A 450 -1.28 9.60 23.96
CA ALA A 450 -2.11 8.71 23.16
C ALA A 450 -1.64 7.25 23.23
N MET A 451 -0.34 7.02 23.12
CA MET A 451 0.29 5.70 23.25
C MET A 451 0.07 5.11 24.65
N LEU A 452 0.22 5.92 25.70
CA LEU A 452 -0.07 5.48 27.07
C LEU A 452 -1.54 5.15 27.27
N LYS A 453 -2.44 5.93 26.66
CA LYS A 453 -3.89 5.70 26.75
C LYS A 453 -4.26 4.32 26.22
N SER A 454 -3.85 3.95 24.99
CA SER A 454 -4.15 2.63 24.43
C SER A 454 -3.48 1.50 25.24
N ALA A 455 -2.31 1.74 25.81
CA ALA A 455 -1.55 0.75 26.58
C ALA A 455 -1.99 0.58 28.04
N THR A 456 -2.91 1.40 28.56
CA THR A 456 -3.31 1.38 29.99
C THR A 456 -4.81 1.45 30.23
N THR A 457 -5.61 1.79 29.23
CA THR A 457 -7.07 1.81 29.37
C THR A 457 -7.62 0.38 29.45
N GLU A 458 -8.57 0.15 30.35
CA GLU A 458 -9.31 -1.09 30.49
C GLU A 458 -9.91 -1.58 29.16
N GLY A 459 -9.80 -2.89 28.84
CA GLY A 459 -10.17 -3.46 27.56
C GLY A 459 -11.61 -3.20 27.13
N SER A 460 -12.56 -3.21 28.08
CA SER A 460 -13.98 -2.90 27.78
C SER A 460 -14.22 -1.49 27.25
N LYS A 461 -13.24 -0.59 27.39
CA LYS A 461 -13.26 0.81 26.94
C LYS A 461 -12.17 1.13 25.95
N ASN A 462 -11.46 0.11 25.50
CA ASN A 462 -10.27 0.23 24.68
C ASN A 462 -10.46 -0.50 23.33
N PRO A 463 -10.84 0.21 22.29
CA PRO A 463 -11.06 -0.45 20.99
C PRO A 463 -9.77 -0.93 20.31
N ILE A 464 -8.62 -0.39 20.72
CA ILE A 464 -7.32 -0.75 20.13
C ILE A 464 -6.72 -1.99 20.80
N ARG A 465 -6.87 -2.12 22.12
CA ARG A 465 -6.39 -3.29 22.89
C ARG A 465 -7.54 -3.87 23.75
N PRO A 466 -8.54 -4.50 23.13
CA PRO A 466 -9.76 -4.94 23.86
C PRO A 466 -9.50 -6.06 24.87
N ASP A 467 -8.43 -6.82 24.71
CA ASP A 467 -8.00 -7.93 25.56
C ASP A 467 -6.78 -7.59 26.46
N ILE A 468 -6.56 -6.31 26.70
CA ILE A 468 -5.39 -5.83 27.47
C ILE A 468 -5.42 -6.24 28.95
N ASN A 469 -6.59 -6.47 29.55
CA ASN A 469 -6.68 -6.79 30.98
C ASN A 469 -5.90 -8.05 31.37
N PRO A 470 -6.15 -9.23 30.79
CA PRO A 470 -5.35 -10.42 31.11
C PRO A 470 -3.88 -10.26 30.71
N TYR A 471 -3.57 -9.53 29.65
CA TYR A 471 -2.19 -9.22 29.27
C TYR A 471 -1.43 -8.47 30.37
N ILE A 472 -2.05 -7.46 31.00
CA ILE A 472 -1.45 -6.71 32.11
C ILE A 472 -1.40 -7.53 33.40
N GLU A 473 -2.53 -8.16 33.77
CA GLU A 473 -2.70 -8.83 35.06
C GLU A 473 -1.95 -10.16 35.15
N GLN A 474 -2.01 -10.96 34.10
CA GLN A 474 -1.48 -12.33 34.07
C GLN A 474 -0.18 -12.45 33.24
N GLY A 475 0.11 -11.45 32.39
CA GLY A 475 1.22 -11.48 31.45
C GLY A 475 0.98 -12.33 30.22
N PHE A 476 -0.27 -12.66 29.91
CA PHE A 476 -0.68 -13.35 28.68
C PHE A 476 -2.18 -13.17 28.46
N ILE A 477 -2.62 -13.36 27.22
CA ILE A 477 -4.03 -13.38 26.81
C ILE A 477 -4.42 -14.87 26.69
N PRO A 478 -5.44 -15.36 27.39
CA PRO A 478 -5.88 -16.73 27.24
C PRO A 478 -6.68 -16.93 25.94
N VAL A 479 -6.59 -18.12 25.37
CA VAL A 479 -7.41 -18.54 24.23
C VAL A 479 -8.89 -18.41 24.56
N GLY A 480 -9.69 -17.90 23.61
CA GLY A 480 -11.14 -17.71 23.79
C GLY A 480 -11.53 -16.51 24.66
N TYR A 481 -10.61 -15.56 24.96
CA TYR A 481 -10.92 -14.38 25.76
C TYR A 481 -11.86 -13.40 25.03
N LEU A 482 -11.62 -13.19 23.73
CA LEU A 482 -12.51 -12.44 22.85
C LEU A 482 -13.32 -13.44 22.01
N GLU A 483 -14.44 -13.93 22.55
CA GLU A 483 -15.36 -14.75 21.77
C GLU A 483 -16.12 -13.87 20.77
N GLY A 484 -16.10 -14.27 19.49
CA GLY A 484 -16.88 -13.64 18.42
C GLY A 484 -16.17 -12.55 17.64
N ASP A 485 -14.86 -12.38 17.78
CA ASP A 485 -14.06 -11.61 16.84
C ASP A 485 -14.11 -12.26 15.44
N LEU A 486 -14.28 -11.45 14.40
CA LEU A 486 -14.36 -11.92 13.00
C LEU A 486 -13.09 -12.65 12.54
N SER A 487 -11.95 -12.36 13.16
CA SER A 487 -10.65 -12.97 12.90
C SER A 487 -10.38 -14.26 13.68
N GLY A 488 -11.27 -14.66 14.59
CA GLY A 488 -11.08 -15.82 15.46
C GLY A 488 -10.26 -15.50 16.72
N ASP A 489 -9.70 -16.55 17.37
CA ASP A 489 -8.90 -16.38 18.58
C ASP A 489 -7.44 -16.06 18.24
N ASN A 490 -7.04 -14.81 18.43
CA ASN A 490 -5.73 -14.27 18.11
C ASN A 490 -4.83 -14.04 19.34
N SER A 491 -5.07 -14.71 20.43
CA SER A 491 -4.49 -14.43 21.76
C SER A 491 -2.96 -14.32 21.79
N VAL A 492 -2.23 -15.15 21.03
CA VAL A 492 -0.76 -15.12 20.97
C VAL A 492 -0.28 -13.97 20.10
N SER A 493 -0.85 -13.80 18.91
CA SER A 493 -0.47 -12.72 18.00
C SER A 493 -0.78 -11.35 18.58
N HIS A 494 -1.95 -11.11 19.17
CA HIS A 494 -2.26 -9.89 19.94
C HIS A 494 -1.21 -9.60 21.02
N ALA A 495 -0.86 -10.61 21.84
CA ALA A 495 0.13 -10.42 22.88
C ALA A 495 1.52 -10.06 22.32
N LEU A 496 1.91 -10.62 21.17
CA LEU A 496 3.18 -10.32 20.52
C LEU A 496 3.20 -8.89 19.96
N GLU A 497 2.12 -8.47 19.31
CA GLU A 497 1.96 -7.10 18.80
C GLU A 497 1.96 -6.08 19.97
N TYR A 498 1.31 -6.41 21.10
CA TYR A 498 1.39 -5.59 22.31
C TYR A 498 2.79 -5.55 22.90
N CYS A 499 3.55 -6.66 22.86
CA CYS A 499 4.95 -6.66 23.29
C CYS A 499 5.81 -5.73 22.41
N ALA A 500 5.61 -5.72 21.11
CA ALA A 500 6.31 -4.83 20.19
C ALA A 500 5.96 -3.36 20.45
N ALA A 501 4.68 -3.04 20.62
CA ALA A 501 4.22 -1.70 20.93
C ALA A 501 4.69 -1.24 22.31
N ASP A 502 4.63 -2.09 23.35
CA ASP A 502 5.13 -1.79 24.68
C ASP A 502 6.65 -1.54 24.69
N TYR A 503 7.42 -2.29 23.88
CA TYR A 503 8.84 -2.03 23.68
C TYR A 503 9.07 -0.65 23.05
N ALA A 504 8.31 -0.29 22.04
CA ALA A 504 8.39 1.02 21.39
C ALA A 504 8.05 2.16 22.36
N ILE A 505 6.98 2.00 23.17
CA ILE A 505 6.62 2.94 24.26
C ILE A 505 7.76 3.06 25.26
N ALA A 506 8.40 1.96 25.64
CA ALA A 506 9.55 1.97 26.57
C ALA A 506 10.74 2.74 26.01
N CYS A 507 11.09 2.50 24.74
CA CYS A 507 12.17 3.21 24.06
C CYS A 507 11.91 4.72 23.95
N LEU A 508 10.66 5.10 23.62
CA LEU A 508 10.26 6.50 23.59
C LEU A 508 10.30 7.12 24.98
N ALA A 509 9.77 6.43 26.00
CA ALA A 509 9.81 6.88 27.40
C ALA A 509 11.24 7.10 27.90
N ASP A 510 12.18 6.21 27.54
CA ASP A 510 13.61 6.40 27.84
C ASP A 510 14.17 7.65 27.17
N SER A 511 13.83 7.88 25.90
CA SER A 511 14.25 9.06 25.13
C SER A 511 13.70 10.37 25.71
N LEU A 512 12.47 10.36 26.23
CA LEU A 512 11.81 11.51 26.86
C LEU A 512 12.17 11.67 28.36
N GLY A 513 12.91 10.73 28.96
CA GLY A 513 13.32 10.78 30.35
C GLY A 513 12.30 10.23 31.35
N HIS A 514 11.22 9.58 30.91
CA HIS A 514 10.16 8.99 31.76
C HIS A 514 10.58 7.60 32.30
N LYS A 515 11.61 7.55 33.14
CA LYS A 515 12.28 6.31 33.61
C LYS A 515 11.34 5.27 34.23
N ALA A 516 10.32 5.70 34.99
CA ALA A 516 9.37 4.80 35.60
C ALA A 516 8.52 4.06 34.54
N ARG A 517 8.02 4.79 33.56
CA ARG A 517 7.27 4.24 32.44
C ARG A 517 8.15 3.34 31.56
N ALA A 518 9.36 3.77 31.25
CA ALA A 518 10.30 2.94 30.48
C ALA A 518 10.51 1.57 31.16
N LYS A 519 10.76 1.55 32.48
CA LYS A 519 10.93 0.30 33.23
C LYS A 519 9.68 -0.59 33.21
N GLU A 520 8.50 0.01 33.35
CA GLU A 520 7.22 -0.70 33.31
C GLU A 520 7.04 -1.39 31.95
N PHE A 521 7.14 -0.63 30.87
CA PHE A 521 6.88 -1.12 29.51
C PHE A 521 7.96 -2.07 29.00
N HIS A 522 9.25 -1.88 29.35
CA HIS A 522 10.28 -2.90 29.08
C HIS A 522 9.99 -4.24 29.75
N LYS A 523 9.35 -4.23 30.94
CA LYS A 523 8.92 -5.48 31.59
C LYS A 523 7.76 -6.12 30.86
N ARG A 524 6.75 -5.35 30.47
CA ARG A 524 5.54 -5.83 29.76
C ARG A 524 5.90 -6.39 28.39
N ALA A 525 6.82 -5.78 27.66
CA ALA A 525 7.32 -6.24 26.37
C ALA A 525 7.94 -7.65 26.39
N GLN A 526 8.11 -8.26 27.58
CA GLN A 526 8.64 -9.60 27.75
C GLN A 526 7.53 -10.67 27.91
N SER A 527 6.27 -10.29 27.86
CA SER A 527 5.11 -11.17 28.11
C SER A 527 5.01 -12.34 27.11
N TYR A 528 5.52 -12.18 25.86
CA TYR A 528 5.61 -13.26 24.88
C TYR A 528 6.29 -14.54 25.42
N ARG A 529 7.20 -14.43 26.42
CA ARG A 529 7.92 -15.55 27.01
C ARG A 529 7.00 -16.58 27.68
N ARG A 530 5.79 -16.18 28.07
CA ARG A 530 4.78 -17.05 28.68
C ARG A 530 4.30 -18.12 27.70
N TYR A 531 4.26 -17.80 26.43
CA TYR A 531 3.77 -18.70 25.38
C TYR A 531 4.82 -19.71 24.89
N TYR A 532 6.11 -19.54 25.23
CA TYR A 532 7.14 -20.43 24.71
C TYR A 532 7.04 -21.85 25.29
N CYS A 533 6.70 -22.82 24.42
CA CYS A 533 6.57 -24.23 24.74
C CYS A 533 7.87 -24.99 24.40
N LYS A 534 8.61 -25.44 25.42
CA LYS A 534 9.88 -26.15 25.22
C LYS A 534 9.75 -27.46 24.48
N GLU A 535 8.59 -28.14 24.63
CA GLU A 535 8.31 -29.41 24.00
C GLU A 535 8.26 -29.28 22.46
N TYR A 536 7.61 -28.20 21.97
CA TYR A 536 7.47 -27.94 20.54
C TYR A 536 8.59 -27.07 19.97
N GLY A 537 9.29 -26.31 20.81
CA GLY A 537 10.30 -25.33 20.39
C GLY A 537 9.70 -24.05 19.76
N THR A 538 8.38 -23.86 19.89
CA THR A 538 7.60 -22.74 19.34
C THR A 538 6.73 -22.10 20.40
N LEU A 539 6.10 -20.97 20.06
CA LEU A 539 5.01 -20.42 20.86
C LEU A 539 3.78 -21.34 20.76
N ARG A 540 2.99 -21.36 21.85
CA ARG A 540 1.75 -22.16 21.95
C ARG A 540 0.72 -21.37 22.77
N PRO A 541 -0.56 -21.36 22.36
CA PRO A 541 -1.62 -20.67 23.10
C PRO A 541 -1.78 -21.22 24.52
N LEU A 542 -2.24 -20.34 25.43
CA LEU A 542 -2.51 -20.67 26.82
C LEU A 542 -4.01 -20.61 27.10
N THR A 543 -4.50 -21.57 27.87
CA THR A 543 -5.87 -21.57 28.40
C THR A 543 -6.00 -20.62 29.60
N ALA A 544 -7.21 -20.34 30.07
CA ALA A 544 -7.46 -19.39 31.16
C ALA A 544 -6.76 -19.73 32.49
N ASP A 545 -6.45 -21.00 32.75
CA ASP A 545 -5.68 -21.46 33.90
C ASP A 545 -4.15 -21.37 33.71
N GLY A 546 -3.70 -20.88 32.55
CA GLY A 546 -2.29 -20.69 32.20
C GLY A 546 -1.57 -21.95 31.75
N THR A 547 -2.30 -23.02 31.43
CA THR A 547 -1.74 -24.22 30.81
C THR A 547 -1.73 -24.11 29.30
N PHE A 548 -0.87 -24.88 28.62
CA PHE A 548 -0.83 -24.87 27.16
C PHE A 548 -2.06 -25.55 26.57
N LEU A 549 -2.62 -24.94 25.51
CA LEU A 549 -3.75 -25.52 24.77
C LEU A 549 -3.43 -26.94 24.30
N GLY A 550 -4.33 -27.90 24.54
CA GLY A 550 -4.21 -29.26 24.06
C GLY A 550 -4.40 -29.41 22.55
N ASN A 551 -4.01 -30.54 21.97
CA ASN A 551 -4.22 -30.88 20.55
C ASN A 551 -3.75 -29.77 19.57
N PHE A 552 -2.61 -29.13 19.84
CA PHE A 552 -2.05 -28.07 19.06
C PHE A 552 -1.00 -28.58 18.06
N ASN A 553 -1.10 -28.17 16.81
CA ASN A 553 -0.09 -28.44 15.77
C ASN A 553 0.59 -27.11 15.36
N PRO A 554 1.88 -26.91 15.63
CA PRO A 554 2.57 -25.67 15.35
C PRO A 554 2.75 -25.36 13.84
N ALA A 555 2.49 -26.31 12.95
CA ALA A 555 2.66 -26.18 11.50
C ALA A 555 1.37 -25.77 10.75
N THR A 556 0.22 -25.74 11.44
CA THR A 556 -1.05 -25.26 10.85
C THR A 556 -1.16 -23.74 10.95
N GLY A 557 -1.99 -23.12 10.12
CA GLY A 557 -2.29 -21.69 10.13
C GLY A 557 -1.58 -20.87 9.05
N LYS A 558 -1.04 -21.49 8.01
CA LYS A 558 -0.55 -20.75 6.83
C LYS A 558 -1.71 -20.25 5.97
N HIS A 559 -1.48 -19.16 5.23
CA HIS A 559 -2.38 -18.67 4.19
C HIS A 559 -3.82 -18.49 4.66
N PHE A 560 -4.02 -17.67 5.70
CA PHE A 560 -5.35 -17.32 6.23
C PHE A 560 -6.15 -18.50 6.85
N GLU A 561 -5.50 -19.62 7.16
CA GLU A 561 -6.14 -20.65 7.98
C GLU A 561 -6.33 -20.14 9.41
N ASN A 562 -7.56 -20.07 9.89
CA ASN A 562 -7.85 -19.73 11.28
C ASN A 562 -7.43 -20.86 12.20
N ILE A 563 -6.47 -20.58 13.07
CA ILE A 563 -6.07 -21.47 14.15
C ILE A 563 -6.10 -20.72 15.48
N PRO A 564 -6.41 -21.40 16.60
CA PRO A 564 -6.40 -20.76 17.90
C PRO A 564 -5.06 -20.10 18.23
N GLY A 565 -5.10 -18.82 18.57
CA GLY A 565 -3.99 -18.05 19.08
C GLY A 565 -3.19 -17.26 18.04
N PHE A 566 -3.36 -17.50 16.75
CA PHE A 566 -2.55 -16.88 15.70
C PHE A 566 -3.41 -16.29 14.58
N HIS A 567 -3.13 -15.06 14.25
CA HIS A 567 -3.76 -14.35 13.13
C HIS A 567 -2.91 -14.52 11.88
N GLU A 568 -3.53 -14.94 10.78
CA GLU A 568 -2.89 -15.06 9.46
C GLU A 568 -1.49 -15.70 9.50
N GLY A 569 -1.31 -16.72 10.32
CA GLY A 569 -0.02 -17.34 10.47
C GLY A 569 -0.02 -18.55 11.39
N SER A 570 1.13 -19.18 11.50
CA SER A 570 1.38 -20.34 12.33
C SER A 570 2.22 -20.01 13.56
N ALA A 571 2.37 -20.95 14.48
CA ALA A 571 3.32 -20.79 15.57
C ALA A 571 4.76 -20.53 15.07
N TRP A 572 5.12 -21.06 13.89
CA TRP A 572 6.43 -20.81 13.29
C TRP A 572 6.58 -19.36 12.81
N SER A 573 5.53 -18.79 12.20
CA SER A 573 5.54 -17.38 11.72
C SER A 573 5.67 -16.39 12.88
N TYR A 574 5.25 -16.75 14.10
CA TYR A 574 5.26 -15.85 15.26
C TYR A 574 6.37 -16.14 16.28
N THR A 575 7.03 -17.31 16.25
CA THR A 575 8.00 -17.70 17.30
C THR A 575 9.20 -16.76 17.39
N PHE A 576 9.65 -16.18 16.29
CA PHE A 576 10.81 -15.26 16.26
C PHE A 576 10.41 -13.79 16.11
N ALA A 577 9.11 -13.45 16.18
CA ALA A 577 8.60 -12.10 15.98
C ALA A 577 9.02 -11.11 17.08
N ALA A 578 9.39 -11.58 18.29
CA ALA A 578 9.91 -10.73 19.36
C ALA A 578 11.35 -10.26 19.07
N THR A 579 11.56 -9.56 17.96
CA THR A 579 12.88 -9.11 17.47
C THR A 579 13.59 -8.14 18.42
N HIS A 580 12.84 -7.48 19.29
CA HIS A 580 13.35 -6.60 20.36
C HIS A 580 14.02 -7.33 21.52
N ASP A 581 13.82 -8.65 21.67
CA ASP A 581 14.33 -9.41 22.82
C ASP A 581 15.03 -10.73 22.41
N ILE A 582 15.75 -10.73 21.30
CA ILE A 582 16.47 -11.90 20.76
C ILE A 582 17.36 -12.58 21.81
N LYS A 583 18.01 -11.82 22.69
CA LYS A 583 18.89 -12.40 23.73
C LYS A 583 18.13 -13.31 24.69
N ALA A 584 16.93 -12.90 25.09
CA ALA A 584 16.12 -13.72 25.97
C ALA A 584 15.47 -14.91 25.23
N LEU A 585 15.04 -14.70 23.99
CA LEU A 585 14.52 -15.78 23.16
C LEU A 585 15.58 -16.87 22.95
N VAL A 586 16.82 -16.51 22.66
CA VAL A 586 17.97 -17.45 22.60
C VAL A 586 18.10 -18.26 23.90
N LYS A 587 17.99 -17.57 25.05
CA LYS A 587 18.04 -18.26 26.37
C LYS A 587 16.86 -19.21 26.57
N LEU A 588 15.65 -18.80 26.22
CA LEU A 588 14.44 -19.63 26.31
C LEU A 588 14.57 -20.89 25.45
N MET A 589 15.10 -20.78 24.25
CA MET A 589 15.31 -21.87 23.30
C MET A 589 16.47 -22.80 23.69
N GLY A 590 17.22 -22.48 24.75
CA GLY A 590 18.31 -23.33 25.25
C GLY A 590 19.68 -23.04 24.62
N GLY A 591 19.85 -21.84 24.08
CA GLY A 591 21.14 -21.30 23.64
C GLY A 591 21.25 -21.06 22.14
N ARG A 592 22.34 -20.40 21.75
CA ARG A 592 22.60 -19.93 20.38
C ARG A 592 22.41 -21.00 19.32
N LYS A 593 22.97 -22.20 19.52
CA LYS A 593 22.90 -23.26 18.50
C LYS A 593 21.46 -23.66 18.22
N ARG A 594 20.66 -23.90 19.26
CA ARG A 594 19.24 -24.28 19.11
C ARG A 594 18.43 -23.17 18.43
N PHE A 595 18.65 -21.90 18.81
CA PHE A 595 17.99 -20.76 18.18
C PHE A 595 18.27 -20.75 16.66
N ILE A 596 19.55 -20.84 16.26
CA ILE A 596 19.96 -20.79 14.84
C ILE A 596 19.42 -22.00 14.07
N ASP A 597 19.50 -23.20 14.65
CA ASP A 597 18.98 -24.43 14.02
C ASP A 597 17.45 -24.35 13.84
N SER A 598 16.71 -23.85 14.84
CA SER A 598 15.25 -23.67 14.73
C SER A 598 14.88 -22.59 13.75
N LEU A 599 15.59 -21.44 13.73
CA LEU A 599 15.38 -20.40 12.75
C LEU A 599 15.67 -20.89 11.33
N GLN A 600 16.73 -21.68 11.12
CA GLN A 600 17.02 -22.28 9.82
C GLN A 600 15.93 -23.29 9.40
N ALA A 601 15.39 -24.04 10.35
CA ALA A 601 14.30 -24.98 10.07
C ALA A 601 13.02 -24.31 9.57
N VAL A 602 12.78 -23.03 9.90
CA VAL A 602 11.68 -22.26 9.32
C VAL A 602 11.80 -22.18 7.79
N PHE A 603 13.00 -21.98 7.28
CA PHE A 603 13.27 -21.90 5.83
C PHE A 603 13.38 -23.29 5.19
N ASP A 604 14.09 -24.20 5.82
CA ASP A 604 14.38 -25.53 5.26
C ASP A 604 13.11 -26.43 5.20
N ASN A 605 12.18 -26.24 6.14
CA ASN A 605 10.92 -27.02 6.24
C ASN A 605 9.72 -26.28 5.64
N ASN A 606 9.95 -25.18 4.92
CA ASN A 606 8.90 -24.37 4.30
C ASN A 606 7.83 -23.86 5.30
N HIS A 607 8.28 -23.41 6.48
CA HIS A 607 7.42 -22.72 7.47
C HIS A 607 7.43 -21.19 7.31
N TYR A 608 8.41 -20.64 6.58
CA TYR A 608 8.47 -19.23 6.24
C TYR A 608 7.35 -18.88 5.27
N ASP A 609 6.61 -17.82 5.56
CA ASP A 609 5.58 -17.29 4.68
C ASP A 609 6.05 -15.98 4.04
N ALA A 610 6.53 -16.06 2.79
CA ALA A 610 6.97 -14.88 2.08
C ALA A 610 5.80 -13.96 1.66
N ALA A 611 4.57 -14.41 1.84
CA ALA A 611 3.36 -13.75 1.39
C ALA A 611 2.67 -12.92 2.49
N ASN A 612 3.20 -12.97 3.73
CA ASN A 612 2.57 -12.27 4.85
C ASN A 612 3.60 -11.67 5.83
N GLU A 613 3.19 -10.74 6.68
CA GLU A 613 4.04 -9.86 7.48
C GLU A 613 4.73 -10.47 8.70
N PRO A 614 4.16 -11.43 9.45
CA PRO A 614 4.66 -11.83 10.77
C PRO A 614 6.13 -12.25 10.80
N ASP A 615 6.64 -12.84 9.74
CA ASP A 615 8.00 -13.39 9.70
C ASP A 615 8.96 -12.72 8.70
N ILE A 616 8.57 -11.61 8.06
CA ILE A 616 9.40 -10.92 7.04
C ILE A 616 10.76 -10.43 7.56
N ALA A 617 10.94 -10.26 8.88
CA ALA A 617 12.22 -9.91 9.50
C ALA A 617 13.15 -11.13 9.71
N TYR A 618 12.65 -12.36 9.65
CA TYR A 618 13.39 -13.57 10.01
C TYR A 618 14.70 -13.80 9.24
N PRO A 619 14.77 -13.55 7.93
CA PRO A 619 16.02 -13.72 7.17
C PRO A 619 17.18 -12.91 7.73
N TYR A 620 16.90 -11.80 8.41
CA TYR A 620 17.91 -10.87 8.92
C TYR A 620 18.42 -11.24 10.31
N LEU A 621 17.70 -12.06 11.06
CA LEU A 621 18.05 -12.41 12.44
C LEU A 621 19.36 -13.20 12.56
N PHE A 622 19.78 -13.93 11.53
CA PHE A 622 21.07 -14.62 11.54
C PHE A 622 22.25 -13.65 11.64
N SER A 623 22.15 -12.44 11.07
CA SER A 623 23.20 -11.41 11.12
C SER A 623 23.40 -10.83 12.52
N ARG A 624 22.55 -11.15 13.49
CA ARG A 624 22.77 -10.85 14.91
C ARG A 624 23.79 -11.81 15.59
N PHE A 625 24.25 -12.85 14.87
CA PHE A 625 25.14 -13.88 15.40
C PHE A 625 26.42 -13.99 14.57
N LYS A 626 27.55 -13.59 15.17
CA LYS A 626 28.88 -13.66 14.51
C LYS A 626 29.14 -15.05 13.93
N GLY A 627 29.45 -15.11 12.62
CA GLY A 627 29.73 -16.32 11.85
C GLY A 627 28.50 -16.98 11.22
N GLU A 628 27.29 -16.43 11.41
CA GLU A 628 26.06 -16.94 10.80
C GLU A 628 25.44 -15.93 9.79
N GLU A 629 26.07 -14.79 9.59
CA GLU A 629 25.60 -13.69 8.72
C GLU A 629 25.43 -14.14 7.26
N TRP A 630 26.19 -15.13 6.84
CA TRP A 630 26.07 -15.75 5.51
C TRP A 630 24.68 -16.37 5.25
N ARG A 631 23.97 -16.78 6.31
CA ARG A 631 22.60 -17.32 6.19
C ARG A 631 21.65 -16.20 5.81
N THR A 632 21.75 -15.02 6.42
CA THR A 632 21.01 -13.82 5.97
C THR A 632 21.25 -13.55 4.49
N GLN A 633 22.52 -13.54 4.06
CA GLN A 633 22.87 -13.26 2.66
C GLN A 633 22.28 -14.30 1.71
N LYS A 634 22.32 -15.57 2.08
CA LYS A 634 21.76 -16.69 1.31
C LYS A 634 20.23 -16.61 1.21
N GLU A 635 19.54 -16.47 2.35
CA GLU A 635 18.08 -16.53 2.37
C GLU A 635 17.46 -15.27 1.74
N VAL A 636 17.98 -14.05 2.01
CA VAL A 636 17.51 -12.82 1.37
C VAL A 636 17.66 -12.90 -0.15
N LYS A 637 18.84 -13.35 -0.66
CA LYS A 637 19.03 -13.55 -2.08
C LYS A 637 18.01 -14.52 -2.67
N ARG A 638 17.82 -15.68 -2.03
CA ARG A 638 16.87 -16.70 -2.47
C ARG A 638 15.46 -16.14 -2.55
N LEU A 639 15.02 -15.41 -1.53
CA LEU A 639 13.67 -14.83 -1.48
C LEU A 639 13.45 -13.78 -2.57
N ILE A 640 14.42 -12.87 -2.78
CA ILE A 640 14.34 -11.89 -3.88
C ILE A 640 14.25 -12.61 -5.23
N GLU A 641 15.12 -13.56 -5.51
CA GLU A 641 15.18 -14.26 -6.81
C GLU A 641 13.96 -15.16 -7.06
N THR A 642 13.32 -15.66 -6.00
CA THR A 642 12.15 -16.56 -6.11
C THR A 642 10.85 -15.78 -6.26
N TYR A 643 10.66 -14.71 -5.52
CA TYR A 643 9.35 -14.10 -5.35
C TYR A 643 9.21 -12.71 -5.99
N TYR A 644 10.32 -11.96 -6.13
CA TYR A 644 10.27 -10.61 -6.67
C TYR A 644 10.75 -10.60 -8.12
N THR A 645 9.79 -10.73 -9.04
CA THR A 645 10.07 -10.91 -10.47
C THR A 645 9.38 -9.84 -11.32
N ASN A 646 9.88 -9.60 -12.52
CA ASN A 646 9.27 -8.67 -13.48
C ASN A 646 8.07 -9.32 -14.21
N THR A 647 7.10 -9.82 -13.46
CA THR A 647 5.90 -10.50 -13.97
C THR A 647 4.65 -10.04 -13.20
N PRO A 648 3.43 -10.23 -13.70
CA PRO A 648 2.20 -9.93 -12.97
C PRO A 648 2.08 -10.63 -11.62
N GLY A 649 2.66 -11.81 -11.44
CA GLY A 649 2.76 -12.54 -10.17
C GLY A 649 4.03 -12.23 -9.38
N GLY A 650 4.72 -11.13 -9.65
CA GLY A 650 6.06 -10.82 -9.10
C GLY A 650 6.08 -10.18 -7.72
N ILE A 651 5.03 -10.38 -6.91
CA ILE A 651 4.97 -10.10 -5.47
C ILE A 651 4.40 -11.34 -4.80
N PRO A 652 4.95 -11.81 -3.67
CA PRO A 652 4.61 -13.12 -3.10
C PRO A 652 3.20 -13.24 -2.50
N GLY A 653 2.60 -12.14 -2.07
CA GLY A 653 1.25 -12.01 -1.50
C GLY A 653 0.68 -10.63 -1.74
N ASN A 654 -0.31 -10.23 -0.97
CA ASN A 654 -0.77 -8.84 -1.00
C ASN A 654 0.42 -7.90 -0.77
N ASP A 655 0.48 -6.79 -1.50
CA ASP A 655 1.58 -5.82 -1.33
C ASP A 655 1.45 -5.03 -0.01
N ASP A 656 0.28 -5.11 0.62
CA ASP A 656 -0.11 -4.49 1.88
C ASP A 656 0.32 -3.03 1.98
N THR A 657 -0.30 -2.26 1.08
CA THR A 657 -0.06 -0.81 0.93
C THR A 657 1.42 -0.44 0.76
N GLY A 658 2.21 -1.35 0.17
CA GLY A 658 3.63 -1.14 -0.11
C GLY A 658 4.60 -1.77 0.89
N THR A 659 4.13 -2.54 1.88
CA THR A 659 4.99 -3.20 2.88
C THR A 659 5.90 -4.24 2.24
N MET A 660 5.36 -5.14 1.40
CA MET A 660 6.15 -6.16 0.73
C MET A 660 7.10 -5.53 -0.29
N SER A 661 6.66 -4.49 -0.97
CA SER A 661 7.52 -3.69 -1.87
C SER A 661 8.65 -2.98 -1.10
N ALA A 662 8.40 -2.39 0.07
CA ALA A 662 9.43 -1.78 0.91
C ALA A 662 10.44 -2.81 1.42
N TRP A 663 10.00 -4.05 1.71
CA TRP A 663 10.91 -5.16 2.02
C TRP A 663 11.87 -5.43 0.85
N ALA A 664 11.35 -5.50 -0.38
CA ALA A 664 12.17 -5.68 -1.57
C ALA A 664 13.16 -4.52 -1.78
N VAL A 665 12.72 -3.27 -1.64
CA VAL A 665 13.58 -2.07 -1.76
C VAL A 665 14.74 -2.14 -0.78
N PHE A 666 14.47 -2.35 0.51
CA PHE A 666 15.52 -2.47 1.52
C PHE A 666 16.46 -3.65 1.26
N SER A 667 15.91 -4.82 0.98
CA SER A 667 16.67 -6.04 0.72
C SER A 667 17.63 -5.87 -0.46
N MET A 668 17.16 -5.27 -1.55
CA MET A 668 17.96 -5.02 -2.75
C MET A 668 19.01 -3.93 -2.56
N MET A 669 18.76 -2.98 -1.64
CA MET A 669 19.78 -2.00 -1.21
C MET A 669 20.85 -2.59 -0.29
N GLY A 670 20.59 -3.73 0.34
CA GLY A 670 21.50 -4.37 1.29
C GLY A 670 21.35 -3.89 2.73
N LEU A 671 20.20 -3.30 3.08
CA LEU A 671 19.83 -2.81 4.42
C LEU A 671 18.46 -3.38 4.81
N TYR A 672 18.20 -3.55 6.11
CA TYR A 672 16.85 -3.85 6.60
C TYR A 672 16.67 -3.42 8.08
N PRO A 673 15.54 -2.74 8.43
CA PRO A 673 15.22 -2.34 9.79
C PRO A 673 14.57 -3.51 10.56
N ASP A 674 15.34 -4.51 10.95
CA ASP A 674 14.88 -5.79 11.51
C ASP A 674 14.23 -5.71 12.91
N CYS A 675 14.18 -4.54 13.52
CA CYS A 675 13.50 -4.28 14.78
C CYS A 675 13.01 -2.83 14.82
N PRO A 676 11.74 -2.55 14.49
CA PRO A 676 11.17 -1.22 14.66
C PRO A 676 11.32 -0.69 16.09
N ALA A 677 11.42 0.64 16.22
CA ALA A 677 11.81 1.36 17.43
C ALA A 677 13.27 1.15 17.90
N GLU A 678 14.10 0.40 17.16
CA GLU A 678 15.57 0.45 17.27
C GLU A 678 16.15 1.25 16.09
N PRO A 679 17.09 2.17 16.32
CA PRO A 679 17.68 2.99 15.27
C PRO A 679 18.77 2.25 14.50
N PHE A 680 18.54 0.99 14.12
CA PHE A 680 19.53 0.15 13.45
C PHE A 680 19.00 -0.44 12.14
N TYR A 681 19.95 -0.66 11.23
CA TYR A 681 19.74 -1.43 10.02
C TYR A 681 20.68 -2.63 10.00
N THR A 682 20.13 -3.81 9.74
CA THR A 682 20.89 -5.04 9.51
C THR A 682 21.36 -5.08 8.06
N LEU A 683 22.63 -5.44 7.85
CA LEU A 683 23.27 -5.45 6.55
C LEU A 683 23.19 -6.82 5.91
N THR A 684 22.97 -6.83 4.60
CA THR A 684 23.04 -7.99 3.72
C THR A 684 23.74 -7.61 2.41
N THR A 685 23.91 -8.54 1.50
CA THR A 685 24.56 -8.28 0.22
C THR A 685 23.64 -7.45 -0.69
N PRO A 686 24.04 -6.26 -1.15
CA PRO A 686 23.22 -5.46 -2.06
C PRO A 686 23.14 -6.13 -3.45
N THR A 687 21.98 -5.98 -4.10
CA THR A 687 21.76 -6.45 -5.46
C THR A 687 22.60 -5.66 -6.48
N PHE A 688 22.67 -4.35 -6.29
CA PHE A 688 23.31 -3.41 -7.22
C PHE A 688 24.78 -3.18 -6.89
N ASP A 689 25.56 -2.76 -7.87
CA ASP A 689 26.97 -2.42 -7.68
C ASP A 689 27.11 -1.12 -6.90
N LYS A 690 26.16 -0.21 -7.10
CA LYS A 690 26.08 1.05 -6.35
C LYS A 690 24.64 1.48 -6.13
N VAL A 691 24.37 1.96 -4.92
CA VAL A 691 23.12 2.62 -4.54
C VAL A 691 23.45 3.99 -3.96
N ARG A 692 22.73 5.03 -4.40
CA ARG A 692 22.80 6.38 -3.82
C ARG A 692 21.44 6.76 -3.30
N ILE A 693 21.36 7.14 -2.03
CA ILE A 693 20.13 7.59 -1.38
C ILE A 693 20.32 9.07 -1.02
N THR A 694 19.52 9.92 -1.63
CA THR A 694 19.50 11.36 -1.31
C THR A 694 18.64 11.60 -0.10
N THR A 695 19.22 12.16 0.96
CA THR A 695 18.52 12.54 2.19
C THR A 695 18.79 14.01 2.52
N PRO A 696 17.98 14.66 3.38
CA PRO A 696 18.27 16.03 3.83
C PRO A 696 19.64 16.22 4.52
N GLN A 697 20.19 15.14 5.10
CA GLN A 697 21.48 15.14 5.79
C GLN A 697 22.67 14.82 4.87
N GLY A 698 22.42 14.60 3.58
CA GLY A 698 23.43 14.26 2.58
C GLY A 698 23.14 12.95 1.84
N CYS A 699 24.06 12.53 0.99
CA CYS A 699 23.91 11.31 0.21
C CYS A 699 24.49 10.10 0.98
N ILE A 700 23.68 9.06 1.14
CA ILE A 700 24.16 7.76 1.57
C ILE A 700 24.60 7.00 0.32
N THR A 701 25.81 6.46 0.32
CA THR A 701 26.31 5.63 -0.78
C THR A 701 26.55 4.22 -0.27
N ILE A 702 26.04 3.23 -1.03
CA ILE A 702 26.27 1.80 -0.79
C ILE A 702 26.97 1.28 -2.02
N GLU A 703 28.15 0.71 -1.87
CA GLU A 703 28.96 0.18 -2.97
C GLU A 703 29.29 -1.30 -2.74
N LYS A 704 29.31 -2.05 -3.82
CA LYS A 704 29.68 -3.47 -3.82
C LYS A 704 30.87 -3.69 -4.72
N ARG A 705 31.92 -4.34 -4.18
CA ARG A 705 33.05 -4.84 -4.95
C ARG A 705 33.08 -6.35 -4.92
N ALA A 706 32.89 -6.97 -6.07
CA ALA A 706 32.81 -8.40 -6.22
C ALA A 706 33.93 -8.90 -7.14
N PRO A 707 34.66 -9.99 -6.78
CA PRO A 707 35.67 -10.58 -7.65
C PRO A 707 35.08 -11.26 -8.89
N ALA A 708 33.80 -11.69 -8.83
CA ALA A 708 33.05 -12.24 -9.94
C ALA A 708 31.58 -11.83 -9.84
N ARG A 709 30.83 -11.91 -10.94
CA ARG A 709 29.42 -11.48 -11.01
C ARG A 709 28.49 -12.22 -10.04
N ASP A 710 28.79 -13.48 -9.76
CA ASP A 710 28.03 -14.37 -8.88
C ASP A 710 28.53 -14.36 -7.42
N SER A 711 29.57 -13.57 -7.11
CA SER A 711 30.04 -13.40 -5.74
C SER A 711 28.92 -12.82 -4.88
N HIS A 712 28.69 -13.49 -3.75
CA HIS A 712 27.51 -13.17 -2.96
C HIS A 712 27.82 -13.00 -1.46
N TYR A 713 28.86 -13.65 -0.95
CA TYR A 713 29.16 -13.61 0.47
C TYR A 713 30.05 -12.42 0.81
N ILE A 714 29.68 -11.70 1.86
CA ILE A 714 30.45 -10.55 2.35
C ILE A 714 31.73 -11.06 3.02
N GLU A 715 32.88 -10.57 2.54
CA GLU A 715 34.17 -10.76 3.18
C GLU A 715 34.46 -9.68 4.19
N LYS A 716 34.23 -8.40 3.79
CA LYS A 716 34.46 -7.22 4.61
C LYS A 716 33.40 -6.15 4.36
N ILE A 717 33.17 -5.35 5.39
CA ILE A 717 32.36 -4.15 5.32
C ILE A 717 33.24 -2.97 5.74
N LEU A 718 33.23 -1.92 4.91
CA LEU A 718 33.87 -0.65 5.27
C LEU A 718 32.78 0.40 5.47
N LEU A 719 32.87 1.14 6.56
CA LEU A 719 32.04 2.32 6.83
C LEU A 719 32.95 3.55 6.77
N ASN A 720 32.69 4.44 5.82
CA ASN A 720 33.51 5.63 5.55
C ASN A 720 35.01 5.29 5.40
N GLY A 721 35.30 4.24 4.65
CA GLY A 721 36.65 3.76 4.34
C GLY A 721 37.36 2.97 5.46
N LYS A 722 36.69 2.78 6.61
CA LYS A 722 37.24 2.01 7.74
C LYS A 722 36.54 0.67 7.87
N GLU A 723 37.32 -0.42 7.98
CA GLU A 723 36.76 -1.75 8.18
C GLU A 723 35.96 -1.84 9.46
N THR A 724 34.74 -2.40 9.39
CA THR A 724 33.89 -2.69 10.54
C THR A 724 33.50 -4.16 10.53
N GLY A 725 33.57 -4.83 11.68
CA GLY A 725 33.08 -6.21 11.82
C GLY A 725 31.59 -6.30 12.15
N ARG A 726 30.85 -5.19 12.02
CA ARG A 726 29.45 -5.10 12.41
C ARG A 726 28.53 -5.28 11.20
N TYR A 727 27.53 -6.12 11.35
CA TYR A 727 26.44 -6.30 10.40
C TYR A 727 25.15 -5.55 10.79
N ARG A 728 25.25 -4.68 11.81
CA ARG A 728 24.19 -3.73 12.17
C ARG A 728 24.81 -2.35 12.34
N LEU A 729 24.27 -1.36 11.65
CA LEU A 729 24.70 0.03 11.72
C LEU A 729 23.58 0.90 12.26
N HIS A 730 23.96 1.87 13.09
CA HIS A 730 23.02 2.85 13.64
C HIS A 730 22.58 3.84 12.55
N HIS A 731 21.34 4.31 12.62
CA HIS A 731 20.76 5.25 11.66
C HIS A 731 21.67 6.48 11.43
N ASN A 732 22.17 7.09 12.50
CA ASN A 732 23.06 8.26 12.38
C ASN A 732 24.43 7.94 11.78
N GLU A 733 24.87 6.69 11.78
CA GLU A 733 26.16 6.30 11.19
C GLU A 733 26.09 6.18 9.66
N ILE A 734 24.89 5.90 9.13
CA ILE A 734 24.69 5.75 7.68
C ILE A 734 24.33 7.07 7.00
N LEU A 735 23.75 8.04 7.73
CA LEU A 735 23.38 9.34 7.18
C LEU A 735 24.60 10.09 6.62
N GLY A 736 24.57 10.42 5.32
CA GLY A 736 25.69 11.05 4.62
C GLY A 736 26.95 10.21 4.51
N GLY A 737 26.86 8.89 4.84
CA GLY A 737 27.97 7.96 4.88
C GLY A 737 28.16 7.11 3.62
N ASN A 738 29.30 6.43 3.57
CA ASN A 738 29.63 5.43 2.56
C ASN A 738 29.78 4.05 3.18
N ILE A 739 28.99 3.08 2.71
CA ILE A 739 29.05 1.67 3.08
C ILE A 739 29.60 0.90 1.89
N GLU A 740 30.73 0.23 2.06
CA GLU A 740 31.35 -0.55 1.00
C GLU A 740 31.39 -2.02 1.40
N PHE A 741 30.83 -2.88 0.54
CA PHE A 741 30.84 -4.33 0.68
C PHE A 741 31.91 -4.93 -0.21
N ILE A 742 32.87 -5.63 0.36
CA ILE A 742 33.83 -6.45 -0.36
C ILE A 742 33.34 -7.89 -0.30
N LEU A 743 33.10 -8.49 -1.46
CA LEU A 743 32.52 -9.83 -1.58
C LEU A 743 33.57 -10.88 -1.91
N LYS A 744 33.23 -12.13 -1.63
CA LYS A 744 33.96 -13.33 -2.02
C LYS A 744 33.03 -14.36 -2.65
N ASN A 745 33.58 -15.30 -3.41
CA ASN A 745 32.82 -16.31 -4.16
C ASN A 745 32.23 -17.38 -3.22
N ASN A 746 32.99 -17.82 -2.25
CA ASN A 746 32.64 -18.91 -1.37
C ASN A 746 32.45 -18.42 0.07
N ARG A 747 31.66 -19.15 0.81
CA ARG A 747 31.38 -18.92 2.24
C ARG A 747 32.66 -18.86 3.08
#